data_4f9258b3eeb298b2bab656dcd3ff44b3
#
_entry.id   4f9258b3eeb298b2bab656dcd3ff44b3
#
_cell.length_a   1.000
_cell.length_b   1.000
_cell.length_c   1.000
_cell.angle_alpha   90.00
_cell.angle_beta   90.00
_cell.angle_gamma   90.00
#
_symmetry.space_group_name_H-M   'P 1'
#
loop_
_entity.id
_entity.type
_entity.pdbx_description
1 polymer ?
#
loop_
_entity_poly.entity_id
_entity_poly.type
_entity_poly.pdbx_seq_one_letter_code
_entity_poly.pdbx_strand_id
1 'polypeptide(L)'
;MIIASCSTQKNRFLNKQYHSFNTKYNVVFNGKEALKVGEDILNATIEDNFFEIIKTDPILLKGENFDDNTIVPGFDKAEEKAVKAIQKHSMNIEGAQKNSYIDEAYLLLGKARYYDRRFFPAIEAFNFLLDNGTDESVYIEGRIWREKTNIRLQNNQIAINNLRPLARQLINKNHLYGQANATLAQAFINLKEVDSANYYMIRAANHEKNQLRKVRYAYIVAQLFENKGSKDLALYYYNSIVELNWQAPRKFWINAKINSLRLSHEKEDTQFVQPIEELLKVYENKMFSHSLNRAIGEHYLSKKNDSLVKIYLTKSLKSMGIDNFTRKANYRDLADLNFKNKNYLLTGNYLDSLIPLLPSEGIIKNKTQRERDNLSDVIYFENQFKNTDSLLSLLSLNKAEQIKFFQEFLTNKREAELKKLETLSEEKKGNSFLKIKSPSSFYFYNPNLVLKGKQYYASTWGKRPNIDNWRNKIQAQYKNTSLQKNKTKNDYKISKIEIESVDFYINQIPKSTGIKDSLKQQNHQAALKLGLIYKEKYKDKELSIKNLKYLIDNEASPVFLSPALYHLYKIYLDESNELANDYKRKLIRKFPESVYSKVLQNPDNYVLGELRTPKSMYLKVLKKHLEGNYSEALSIMESIKVLLTGSKWEPKAMFLKAQILGRLNGKKALEEQLAIIIKDYPNSKIAVKAKTDLDNINKSFKEQTKTLAQFKWVFPYKKDSKFDSNQLIDSLNININQLQTKNWRITNDIYNSDYQFIVIHGIKSKLEIDSIKQKLPHTTLKLLDSNNFVTLSAQFRKIFIEKSWPRVN
;
A
#
# COMPACT_ATOMS: atom_id res chain seq x y z
N MET A 1 -15.33 -25.49 -64.11
CA MET A 1 -15.70 -24.23 -63.47
C MET A 1 -14.44 -23.40 -63.34
N ILE A 2 -14.21 -22.42 -64.22
CA ILE A 2 -13.06 -21.53 -64.18
C ILE A 2 -13.32 -20.56 -63.01
N ILE A 3 -12.66 -20.75 -61.90
CA ILE A 3 -12.66 -19.77 -60.78
C ILE A 3 -11.85 -18.57 -61.34
N ALA A 4 -12.55 -17.62 -61.94
CA ALA A 4 -11.98 -16.33 -62.26
C ALA A 4 -11.71 -15.59 -60.95
N SER A 5 -10.52 -15.78 -60.36
CA SER A 5 -10.09 -14.95 -59.24
C SER A 5 -10.03 -13.51 -59.70
N CYS A 6 -10.92 -12.64 -59.15
CA CYS A 6 -10.88 -11.21 -59.42
C CYS A 6 -9.54 -10.63 -58.91
N SER A 7 -8.67 -10.23 -59.83
CA SER A 7 -7.35 -9.67 -59.47
C SER A 7 -7.51 -8.24 -58.98
N THR A 8 -6.83 -7.92 -57.88
CA THR A 8 -6.72 -6.55 -57.32
C THR A 8 -5.89 -5.60 -58.18
N GLN A 9 -5.12 -6.15 -59.16
CA GLN A 9 -4.23 -5.40 -60.05
C GLN A 9 -4.89 -4.93 -61.33
N LYS A 10 -6.13 -5.37 -61.61
CA LYS A 10 -6.85 -5.05 -62.89
C LYS A 10 -7.89 -3.97 -62.67
N ASN A 11 -7.71 -2.80 -63.36
CA ASN A 11 -8.61 -1.66 -63.29
C ASN A 11 -9.88 -1.89 -64.18
N ARG A 12 -10.56 -3.05 -64.02
CA ARG A 12 -11.80 -3.38 -64.77
C ARG A 12 -13.02 -3.15 -63.87
N PHE A 13 -14.15 -2.80 -64.46
CA PHE A 13 -15.41 -2.54 -63.75
C PHE A 13 -15.81 -3.70 -62.82
N LEU A 14 -15.82 -4.93 -63.31
CA LEU A 14 -16.17 -6.13 -62.54
C LEU A 14 -15.24 -6.38 -61.37
N ASN A 15 -13.93 -6.13 -61.53
CA ASN A 15 -12.97 -6.27 -60.45
C ASN A 15 -13.24 -5.24 -59.35
N LYS A 16 -13.45 -3.98 -59.73
CA LYS A 16 -13.80 -2.92 -58.78
C LYS A 16 -15.09 -3.25 -58.00
N GLN A 17 -16.17 -3.64 -58.73
CA GLN A 17 -17.43 -3.98 -58.09
C GLN A 17 -17.30 -5.17 -57.13
N TYR A 18 -16.58 -6.22 -57.51
CA TYR A 18 -16.38 -7.39 -56.70
C TYR A 18 -15.62 -7.04 -55.39
N HIS A 19 -14.51 -6.33 -55.52
CA HIS A 19 -13.74 -5.96 -54.33
C HIS A 19 -14.46 -4.94 -53.46
N SER A 20 -15.11 -3.93 -54.04
CA SER A 20 -15.93 -2.94 -53.30
C SER A 20 -17.08 -3.59 -52.57
N PHE A 21 -17.81 -4.48 -53.23
CA PHE A 21 -18.97 -5.18 -52.65
C PHE A 21 -18.52 -6.06 -51.44
N ASN A 22 -17.48 -6.88 -51.67
CA ASN A 22 -16.97 -7.72 -50.59
C ASN A 22 -16.39 -6.90 -49.44
N THR A 23 -15.67 -5.81 -49.70
CA THR A 23 -15.16 -4.92 -48.67
C THR A 23 -16.32 -4.36 -47.85
N LYS A 24 -17.29 -3.76 -48.49
CA LYS A 24 -18.43 -3.09 -47.84
C LYS A 24 -19.27 -4.04 -47.01
N TYR A 25 -19.84 -5.05 -47.64
CA TYR A 25 -20.92 -5.87 -47.08
C TYR A 25 -20.45 -7.09 -46.30
N ASN A 26 -19.25 -7.61 -46.59
CA ASN A 26 -18.72 -8.78 -45.87
C ASN A 26 -17.68 -8.39 -44.80
N VAL A 27 -16.68 -7.60 -45.16
CA VAL A 27 -15.54 -7.43 -44.30
C VAL A 27 -15.71 -6.23 -43.38
N VAL A 28 -15.93 -5.03 -43.94
CA VAL A 28 -16.05 -3.79 -43.14
C VAL A 28 -17.35 -3.81 -42.33
N PHE A 29 -18.46 -4.29 -42.89
CA PHE A 29 -19.74 -4.41 -42.17
C PHE A 29 -19.56 -5.29 -40.90
N ASN A 30 -19.02 -6.51 -41.04
CA ASN A 30 -18.78 -7.41 -39.91
C ASN A 30 -17.75 -6.84 -38.91
N GLY A 31 -16.79 -6.07 -39.38
CA GLY A 31 -15.83 -5.37 -38.52
C GLY A 31 -16.50 -4.23 -37.74
N LYS A 32 -17.41 -3.45 -38.35
CA LYS A 32 -18.20 -2.41 -37.67
C LYS A 32 -19.14 -3.00 -36.61
N GLU A 33 -19.78 -4.13 -36.90
CA GLU A 33 -20.61 -4.85 -35.93
C GLU A 33 -19.76 -5.35 -34.73
N ALA A 34 -18.57 -5.90 -35.01
CA ALA A 34 -17.67 -6.32 -33.97
C ALA A 34 -17.18 -5.13 -33.10
N LEU A 35 -16.84 -4.00 -33.73
CA LEU A 35 -16.48 -2.76 -33.02
C LEU A 35 -17.61 -2.30 -32.10
N LYS A 36 -18.86 -2.30 -32.62
CA LYS A 36 -20.04 -1.91 -31.85
C LYS A 36 -20.24 -2.83 -30.63
N VAL A 37 -20.10 -4.14 -30.80
CA VAL A 37 -20.19 -5.08 -29.68
C VAL A 37 -19.14 -4.74 -28.62
N GLY A 38 -17.90 -4.42 -29.02
CA GLY A 38 -16.83 -3.98 -28.11
C GLY A 38 -17.18 -2.67 -27.40
N GLU A 39 -17.73 -1.69 -28.10
CA GLU A 39 -18.18 -0.42 -27.52
C GLU A 39 -19.36 -0.63 -26.53
N ASP A 40 -20.31 -1.51 -26.83
CA ASP A 40 -21.44 -1.82 -25.94
C ASP A 40 -20.96 -2.50 -24.64
N ILE A 41 -20.04 -3.46 -24.75
CA ILE A 41 -19.41 -4.10 -23.59
C ILE A 41 -18.63 -3.07 -22.76
N LEU A 42 -17.87 -2.20 -23.42
CA LEU A 42 -17.10 -1.14 -22.79
C LEU A 42 -18.01 -0.18 -22.01
N ASN A 43 -19.09 0.29 -22.64
CA ASN A 43 -20.08 1.17 -22.01
C ASN A 43 -20.80 0.53 -20.82
N ALA A 44 -21.01 -0.79 -20.85
CA ALA A 44 -21.63 -1.54 -19.76
C ALA A 44 -20.68 -1.79 -18.58
N THR A 45 -19.37 -1.86 -18.83
CA THR A 45 -18.36 -2.22 -17.84
C THR A 45 -17.65 -1.02 -17.21
N ILE A 46 -17.56 0.10 -17.91
CA ILE A 46 -16.86 1.29 -17.39
C ILE A 46 -17.67 1.97 -16.29
N GLU A 47 -17.03 2.09 -15.14
CA GLU A 47 -17.47 2.96 -14.06
C GLU A 47 -17.02 4.40 -14.35
N ASP A 48 -17.95 5.35 -14.31
CA ASP A 48 -17.62 6.77 -14.43
C ASP A 48 -17.25 7.35 -13.06
N ASN A 49 -16.17 8.13 -13.00
CA ASN A 49 -15.79 8.86 -11.79
C ASN A 49 -16.59 10.16 -11.65
N PHE A 50 -17.72 10.11 -10.95
CA PHE A 50 -18.58 11.28 -10.74
C PHE A 50 -18.02 12.31 -9.75
N PHE A 51 -16.89 12.02 -9.07
CA PHE A 51 -16.18 12.97 -8.20
C PHE A 51 -15.30 13.95 -8.97
N GLU A 52 -15.07 13.67 -10.24
CA GLU A 52 -14.27 14.51 -11.14
C GLU A 52 -15.12 14.85 -12.38
N ILE A 53 -14.66 15.76 -13.24
CA ILE A 53 -15.28 15.97 -14.54
C ILE A 53 -15.13 14.66 -15.33
N ILE A 54 -16.28 14.05 -15.65
CA ILE A 54 -16.29 12.78 -16.37
C ILE A 54 -15.72 12.94 -17.79
N LYS A 55 -15.12 11.88 -18.32
CA LYS A 55 -14.54 11.90 -19.68
C LYS A 55 -15.65 11.91 -20.76
N THR A 56 -15.41 12.60 -21.85
CA THR A 56 -16.34 12.65 -22.99
C THR A 56 -16.58 11.28 -23.62
N ASP A 57 -15.51 10.49 -23.75
CA ASP A 57 -15.55 9.13 -24.28
C ASP A 57 -15.08 8.14 -23.22
N PRO A 58 -15.87 7.11 -22.88
CA PRO A 58 -15.44 6.05 -21.98
C PRO A 58 -14.35 5.20 -22.64
N ILE A 59 -13.26 4.97 -21.90
CA ILE A 59 -12.18 4.09 -22.33
C ILE A 59 -11.49 3.51 -21.08
N LEU A 60 -11.05 2.26 -21.17
CA LEU A 60 -10.24 1.64 -20.12
C LEU A 60 -8.80 2.16 -20.22
N LEU A 61 -8.28 2.73 -19.16
CA LEU A 61 -6.89 3.17 -19.10
C LEU A 61 -6.11 2.36 -18.06
N LYS A 62 -4.85 2.11 -18.37
CA LYS A 62 -3.93 1.41 -17.48
C LYS A 62 -3.90 2.09 -16.10
N GLY A 63 -4.09 1.30 -15.03
CA GLY A 63 -4.03 1.77 -13.66
C GLY A 63 -5.27 2.50 -13.14
N GLU A 64 -6.30 2.76 -13.94
CA GLU A 64 -7.53 3.40 -13.44
C GLU A 64 -8.51 2.39 -12.82
N ASN A 65 -8.83 1.27 -13.49
CA ASN A 65 -9.87 0.34 -13.02
C ASN A 65 -9.65 -1.13 -13.38
N PHE A 66 -8.61 -1.49 -14.14
CA PHE A 66 -8.45 -2.84 -14.69
C PHE A 66 -7.01 -3.33 -14.66
N ASP A 67 -6.84 -4.66 -14.54
CA ASP A 67 -5.57 -5.31 -14.81
C ASP A 67 -5.11 -5.04 -16.24
N ASP A 68 -3.81 -4.86 -16.43
CA ASP A 68 -3.18 -4.57 -17.73
C ASP A 68 -3.55 -5.57 -18.84
N ASN A 69 -4.04 -6.75 -18.48
CA ASN A 69 -4.39 -7.86 -19.37
C ASN A 69 -5.88 -7.93 -19.72
N THR A 70 -6.71 -6.96 -19.31
CA THR A 70 -8.14 -6.99 -19.64
C THR A 70 -8.35 -6.72 -21.13
N ILE A 71 -8.78 -7.73 -21.87
CA ILE A 71 -9.14 -7.66 -23.28
C ILE A 71 -10.66 -7.48 -23.37
N VAL A 72 -11.12 -6.47 -24.09
CA VAL A 72 -12.54 -6.29 -24.40
C VAL A 72 -12.82 -7.03 -25.71
N PRO A 73 -13.69 -8.07 -25.71
CA PRO A 73 -14.01 -8.81 -26.92
C PRO A 73 -14.65 -7.89 -27.98
N GLY A 74 -14.30 -8.09 -29.24
CA GLY A 74 -14.85 -7.36 -30.36
C GLY A 74 -13.85 -6.45 -31.06
N PHE A 75 -12.96 -5.76 -30.33
CA PHE A 75 -11.96 -4.89 -30.97
C PHE A 75 -10.91 -5.68 -31.73
N ASP A 76 -10.49 -6.84 -31.24
CA ASP A 76 -9.65 -7.81 -31.93
C ASP A 76 -10.22 -8.27 -33.27
N LYS A 77 -11.53 -8.63 -33.28
CA LYS A 77 -12.25 -9.01 -34.50
C LYS A 77 -12.42 -7.85 -35.47
N ALA A 78 -12.68 -6.65 -34.95
CA ALA A 78 -12.79 -5.45 -35.78
C ALA A 78 -11.46 -5.16 -36.50
N GLU A 79 -10.33 -5.28 -35.79
CA GLU A 79 -9.00 -5.15 -36.38
C GLU A 79 -8.71 -6.24 -37.42
N GLU A 80 -8.98 -7.53 -37.09
CA GLU A 80 -8.84 -8.65 -38.03
C GLU A 80 -9.58 -8.39 -39.35
N LYS A 81 -10.84 -7.92 -39.26
CA LYS A 81 -11.63 -7.61 -40.43
C LYS A 81 -11.07 -6.41 -41.19
N ALA A 82 -10.67 -5.36 -40.53
CA ALA A 82 -10.07 -4.19 -41.16
C ALA A 82 -8.76 -4.57 -41.90
N VAL A 83 -7.88 -5.32 -41.27
CA VAL A 83 -6.63 -5.82 -41.89
C VAL A 83 -6.94 -6.72 -43.08
N LYS A 84 -7.94 -7.62 -42.96
CA LYS A 84 -8.38 -8.47 -44.08
C LYS A 84 -8.87 -7.66 -45.28
N ALA A 85 -9.65 -6.59 -45.04
CA ALA A 85 -10.14 -5.69 -46.11
C ALA A 85 -8.94 -5.04 -46.82
N ILE A 86 -8.00 -4.49 -46.08
CA ILE A 86 -6.80 -3.83 -46.59
C ILE A 86 -5.93 -4.81 -47.41
N GLN A 87 -5.62 -5.99 -46.87
CA GLN A 87 -4.72 -6.94 -47.52
C GLN A 87 -5.32 -7.63 -48.77
N LYS A 88 -6.62 -7.98 -48.71
CA LYS A 88 -7.27 -8.78 -49.76
C LYS A 88 -8.02 -7.99 -50.80
N HIS A 89 -8.43 -6.77 -50.46
CA HIS A 89 -9.34 -6.01 -51.34
C HIS A 89 -8.82 -4.61 -51.69
N SER A 90 -7.63 -4.21 -51.27
CA SER A 90 -7.00 -2.97 -51.69
C SER A 90 -6.62 -3.08 -53.17
N MET A 91 -7.02 -2.06 -53.94
CA MET A 91 -6.75 -1.95 -55.38
C MET A 91 -5.92 -0.69 -55.65
N ASN A 92 -4.68 -0.73 -55.27
CA ASN A 92 -3.75 0.38 -55.58
C ASN A 92 -3.21 0.19 -56.97
N ILE A 93 -3.71 0.95 -57.93
CA ILE A 93 -3.38 0.87 -59.34
C ILE A 93 -2.91 2.26 -59.78
N GLU A 94 -1.70 2.34 -60.30
CA GLU A 94 -1.06 3.60 -60.75
C GLU A 94 -1.00 4.65 -59.61
N GLY A 95 -0.73 4.20 -58.39
CA GLY A 95 -0.64 5.09 -57.22
C GLY A 95 -1.95 5.56 -56.66
N ALA A 96 -3.13 5.15 -57.21
CA ALA A 96 -4.43 5.53 -56.75
C ALA A 96 -5.25 4.33 -56.24
N GLN A 97 -5.85 4.46 -55.04
CA GLN A 97 -6.75 3.46 -54.50
C GLN A 97 -8.08 3.47 -55.29
N LYS A 98 -8.44 2.33 -55.92
CA LYS A 98 -9.66 2.20 -56.74
C LYS A 98 -10.85 1.59 -55.97
N ASN A 99 -10.63 1.10 -54.78
CA ASN A 99 -11.71 0.63 -53.88
C ASN A 99 -11.95 1.64 -52.76
N SER A 100 -12.95 2.47 -52.87
CA SER A 100 -13.27 3.56 -51.91
C SER A 100 -13.59 3.07 -50.50
N TYR A 101 -14.01 1.80 -50.31
CA TYR A 101 -14.30 1.26 -49.01
C TYR A 101 -13.02 0.88 -48.18
N ILE A 102 -11.84 1.04 -48.77
CA ILE A 102 -10.57 0.89 -48.03
C ILE A 102 -10.36 2.05 -47.03
N ASP A 103 -10.89 3.23 -47.33
CA ASP A 103 -10.88 4.35 -46.42
C ASP A 103 -11.62 4.01 -45.10
N GLU A 104 -12.80 3.39 -45.22
CA GLU A 104 -13.55 2.88 -44.07
C GLU A 104 -12.80 1.77 -43.32
N ALA A 105 -12.05 0.94 -44.02
CA ALA A 105 -11.26 -0.11 -43.40
C ALA A 105 -10.09 0.48 -42.55
N TYR A 106 -9.42 1.54 -43.01
CA TYR A 106 -8.40 2.22 -42.23
C TYR A 106 -9.00 2.99 -41.04
N LEU A 107 -10.16 3.61 -41.21
CA LEU A 107 -10.88 4.23 -40.12
C LEU A 107 -11.24 3.19 -39.03
N LEU A 108 -11.78 2.03 -39.45
CA LEU A 108 -12.11 0.92 -38.56
C LEU A 108 -10.88 0.38 -37.84
N LEU A 109 -9.76 0.20 -38.57
CA LEU A 109 -8.48 -0.23 -38.01
C LEU A 109 -7.98 0.71 -36.92
N GLY A 110 -8.00 2.03 -37.19
CA GLY A 110 -7.59 3.04 -36.25
C GLY A 110 -8.47 3.05 -34.98
N LYS A 111 -9.82 2.94 -35.14
CA LYS A 111 -10.76 2.87 -34.01
C LYS A 111 -10.56 1.61 -33.17
N ALA A 112 -10.41 0.43 -33.78
CA ALA A 112 -10.17 -0.83 -33.09
C ALA A 112 -8.89 -0.75 -32.24
N ARG A 113 -7.79 -0.24 -32.82
CA ARG A 113 -6.52 -0.04 -32.11
C ARG A 113 -6.59 1.00 -31.01
N TYR A 114 -7.40 2.08 -31.19
CA TYR A 114 -7.62 3.09 -30.16
C TYR A 114 -8.28 2.47 -28.93
N TYR A 115 -9.36 1.73 -29.09
CA TYR A 115 -10.04 1.09 -27.97
C TYR A 115 -9.23 -0.05 -27.34
N ASP A 116 -8.35 -0.69 -28.11
CA ASP A 116 -7.37 -1.66 -27.62
C ASP A 116 -6.13 -0.99 -26.96
N ARG A 117 -6.17 0.33 -26.78
CA ARG A 117 -5.12 1.15 -26.12
C ARG A 117 -3.78 1.17 -26.85
N ARG A 118 -3.74 0.74 -28.08
CA ARG A 118 -2.56 0.82 -28.97
C ARG A 118 -2.55 2.12 -29.76
N PHE A 119 -2.30 3.24 -29.03
CA PHE A 119 -2.47 4.59 -29.56
C PHE A 119 -1.52 4.93 -30.73
N PHE A 120 -0.24 4.52 -30.67
CA PHE A 120 0.68 4.77 -31.78
C PHE A 120 0.26 4.03 -33.06
N PRO A 121 -0.02 2.70 -33.05
CA PRO A 121 -0.57 2.03 -34.21
C PRO A 121 -1.93 2.58 -34.69
N ALA A 122 -2.72 3.16 -33.79
CA ALA A 122 -3.97 3.83 -34.19
C ALA A 122 -3.69 5.12 -34.97
N ILE A 123 -2.75 5.96 -34.50
CA ILE A 123 -2.32 7.16 -35.24
C ILE A 123 -1.77 6.82 -36.62
N GLU A 124 -0.97 5.77 -36.75
CA GLU A 124 -0.46 5.32 -38.05
C GLU A 124 -1.58 4.99 -39.03
N ALA A 125 -2.62 4.26 -38.56
CA ALA A 125 -3.78 3.93 -39.40
C ALA A 125 -4.57 5.20 -39.80
N PHE A 126 -4.74 6.15 -38.89
CA PHE A 126 -5.41 7.42 -39.20
C PHE A 126 -4.57 8.30 -40.12
N ASN A 127 -3.26 8.39 -39.95
CA ASN A 127 -2.39 9.16 -40.84
C ASN A 127 -2.43 8.56 -42.26
N PHE A 128 -2.36 7.23 -42.40
CA PHE A 128 -2.48 6.60 -43.71
C PHE A 128 -3.80 6.96 -44.40
N LEU A 129 -4.92 6.94 -43.65
CA LEU A 129 -6.23 7.39 -44.17
C LEU A 129 -6.18 8.84 -44.60
N LEU A 130 -5.54 9.73 -43.85
CA LEU A 130 -5.51 11.15 -44.14
C LEU A 130 -4.59 11.49 -45.33
N ASP A 131 -3.57 10.68 -45.58
CA ASP A 131 -2.64 10.89 -46.69
C ASP A 131 -3.17 10.31 -48.02
N ASN A 132 -4.03 9.26 -47.95
CA ASN A 132 -4.43 8.50 -49.14
C ASN A 132 -5.97 8.40 -49.31
N GLY A 133 -6.79 8.86 -48.37
CA GLY A 133 -8.24 8.73 -48.40
C GLY A 133 -8.91 9.64 -49.42
N THR A 134 -10.00 9.14 -49.98
CA THR A 134 -10.79 9.80 -51.05
C THR A 134 -12.19 10.18 -50.62
N ASP A 135 -12.75 9.53 -49.59
CA ASP A 135 -14.06 9.84 -49.05
C ASP A 135 -14.01 10.97 -48.04
N GLU A 136 -14.63 12.09 -48.37
CA GLU A 136 -14.62 13.32 -47.52
C GLU A 136 -15.17 13.08 -46.12
N SER A 137 -16.24 12.30 -45.97
CA SER A 137 -16.86 12.05 -44.67
C SER A 137 -15.96 11.17 -43.77
N VAL A 138 -15.40 10.12 -44.37
CA VAL A 138 -14.44 9.21 -43.69
C VAL A 138 -13.16 9.93 -43.34
N TYR A 139 -12.67 10.80 -44.20
CA TYR A 139 -11.51 11.66 -44.00
C TYR A 139 -11.71 12.59 -42.80
N ILE A 140 -12.86 13.30 -42.72
CA ILE A 140 -13.15 14.20 -41.61
C ILE A 140 -13.26 13.40 -40.28
N GLU A 141 -13.93 12.26 -40.32
CA GLU A 141 -14.04 11.39 -39.13
C GLU A 141 -12.65 10.89 -38.68
N GLY A 142 -11.76 10.51 -39.63
CA GLY A 142 -10.38 10.11 -39.38
C GLY A 142 -9.58 11.22 -38.68
N ARG A 143 -9.73 12.50 -39.10
CA ARG A 143 -9.13 13.66 -38.42
C ARG A 143 -9.57 13.76 -36.96
N ILE A 144 -10.88 13.61 -36.69
CA ILE A 144 -11.41 13.68 -35.32
C ILE A 144 -10.81 12.55 -34.46
N TRP A 145 -10.77 11.31 -34.96
CA TRP A 145 -10.25 10.16 -34.26
C TRP A 145 -8.75 10.23 -34.03
N ARG A 146 -7.99 10.76 -35.00
CA ARG A 146 -6.55 11.03 -34.81
C ARG A 146 -6.33 11.97 -33.61
N GLU A 147 -7.11 13.07 -33.54
CA GLU A 147 -6.96 14.03 -32.44
C GLU A 147 -7.51 13.48 -31.11
N LYS A 148 -8.52 12.64 -31.10
CA LYS A 148 -8.89 11.86 -29.90
C LYS A 148 -7.69 11.04 -29.40
N THR A 149 -6.97 10.42 -30.34
CA THR A 149 -5.77 9.61 -29.99
C THR A 149 -4.63 10.49 -29.49
N ASN A 150 -4.39 11.64 -30.09
CA ASN A 150 -3.42 12.63 -29.62
C ASN A 150 -3.72 13.09 -28.17
N ILE A 151 -4.99 13.32 -27.84
CA ILE A 151 -5.39 13.66 -26.47
C ILE A 151 -5.04 12.53 -25.48
N ARG A 152 -5.17 11.25 -25.86
CA ARG A 152 -4.74 10.11 -25.02
C ARG A 152 -3.23 10.07 -24.81
N LEU A 153 -2.47 10.54 -25.79
CA LEU A 153 -1.01 10.69 -25.69
C LEU A 153 -0.57 12.03 -25.02
N GLN A 154 -1.52 12.75 -24.40
CA GLN A 154 -1.29 14.05 -23.73
C GLN A 154 -0.93 15.20 -24.68
N ASN A 155 -1.07 15.04 -25.99
CA ASN A 155 -0.81 16.06 -27.01
C ASN A 155 -2.02 17.00 -27.18
N ASN A 156 -2.54 17.54 -26.07
CA ASN A 156 -3.78 18.34 -26.06
C ASN A 156 -3.69 19.58 -26.94
N GLN A 157 -2.54 20.30 -26.93
CA GLN A 157 -2.37 21.50 -27.72
C GLN A 157 -2.36 21.22 -29.23
N ILE A 158 -1.77 20.11 -29.66
CA ILE A 158 -1.78 19.67 -31.06
C ILE A 158 -3.22 19.38 -31.50
N ALA A 159 -3.96 18.66 -30.67
CA ALA A 159 -5.38 18.36 -30.94
C ALA A 159 -6.23 19.64 -31.09
N ILE A 160 -6.03 20.63 -30.22
CA ILE A 160 -6.74 21.93 -30.29
C ILE A 160 -6.41 22.65 -31.60
N ASN A 161 -5.13 22.72 -31.94
CA ASN A 161 -4.69 23.44 -33.17
C ASN A 161 -5.26 22.80 -34.42
N ASN A 162 -5.36 21.47 -34.46
CA ASN A 162 -5.89 20.74 -35.63
C ASN A 162 -7.42 20.72 -35.69
N LEU A 163 -8.12 20.65 -34.54
CA LEU A 163 -9.59 20.55 -34.51
C LEU A 163 -10.30 21.89 -34.58
N ARG A 164 -9.69 22.98 -34.07
CA ARG A 164 -10.35 24.30 -34.06
C ARG A 164 -10.73 24.80 -35.48
N PRO A 165 -9.84 24.75 -36.50
CA PRO A 165 -10.21 25.08 -37.88
C PRO A 165 -11.25 24.09 -38.43
N LEU A 166 -11.11 22.78 -38.15
CA LEU A 166 -12.06 21.76 -38.60
C LEU A 166 -13.47 22.01 -38.06
N ALA A 167 -13.62 22.30 -36.77
CA ALA A 167 -14.90 22.57 -36.15
C ALA A 167 -15.61 23.79 -36.80
N ARG A 168 -14.85 24.83 -37.22
CA ARG A 168 -15.42 25.99 -37.95
C ARG A 168 -15.96 25.60 -39.33
N GLN A 169 -15.31 24.67 -40.03
CA GLN A 169 -15.72 24.17 -41.36
C GLN A 169 -16.97 23.25 -41.27
N LEU A 170 -17.20 22.63 -40.12
CA LEU A 170 -18.23 21.59 -39.94
C LEU A 170 -19.60 22.11 -39.48
N ILE A 171 -19.80 23.41 -39.31
CA ILE A 171 -21.04 24.00 -38.73
C ILE A 171 -22.33 23.40 -39.30
N ASN A 172 -22.36 23.05 -40.60
CA ASN A 172 -23.54 22.48 -41.28
C ASN A 172 -23.57 20.94 -41.30
N LYS A 173 -22.56 20.22 -40.75
CA LYS A 173 -22.47 18.75 -40.71
C LYS A 173 -22.72 18.24 -39.28
N ASN A 174 -23.99 18.19 -38.89
CA ASN A 174 -24.44 18.06 -37.49
C ASN A 174 -23.67 17.06 -36.60
N HIS A 175 -23.58 15.76 -36.97
CA HIS A 175 -22.98 14.78 -36.04
C HIS A 175 -21.45 14.86 -35.93
N LEU A 176 -20.74 15.15 -37.04
CA LEU A 176 -19.27 15.34 -37.02
C LEU A 176 -18.91 16.64 -36.32
N TYR A 177 -19.73 17.68 -36.44
CA TYR A 177 -19.57 18.93 -35.70
C TYR A 177 -19.66 18.68 -34.17
N GLY A 178 -20.65 17.89 -33.72
CA GLY A 178 -20.79 17.54 -32.31
C GLY A 178 -19.59 16.78 -31.79
N GLN A 179 -19.09 15.79 -32.54
CA GLN A 179 -17.91 15.00 -32.15
C GLN A 179 -16.62 15.82 -32.11
N ALA A 180 -16.41 16.72 -33.10
CA ALA A 180 -15.24 17.61 -33.11
C ALA A 180 -15.25 18.53 -31.90
N ASN A 181 -16.39 19.12 -31.56
CA ASN A 181 -16.55 19.98 -30.39
C ASN A 181 -16.38 19.20 -29.07
N ALA A 182 -16.89 17.96 -28.95
CA ALA A 182 -16.67 17.13 -27.77
C ALA A 182 -15.19 16.80 -27.56
N THR A 183 -14.47 16.54 -28.67
CA THR A 183 -13.03 16.27 -28.62
C THR A 183 -12.23 17.51 -28.24
N LEU A 184 -12.59 18.69 -28.78
CA LEU A 184 -12.00 19.98 -28.35
C LEU A 184 -12.25 20.25 -26.88
N ALA A 185 -13.47 20.06 -26.40
CA ALA A 185 -13.82 20.24 -25.00
C ALA A 185 -13.00 19.32 -24.08
N GLN A 186 -12.77 18.06 -24.46
CA GLN A 186 -11.92 17.16 -23.69
C GLN A 186 -10.46 17.65 -23.61
N ALA A 187 -9.92 18.18 -24.70
CA ALA A 187 -8.57 18.75 -24.69
C ALA A 187 -8.47 19.95 -23.73
N PHE A 188 -9.47 20.84 -23.74
CA PHE A 188 -9.53 21.98 -22.82
C PHE A 188 -9.76 21.57 -21.35
N ILE A 189 -10.56 20.52 -21.09
CA ILE A 189 -10.72 19.93 -19.75
C ILE A 189 -9.36 19.45 -19.23
N ASN A 190 -8.58 18.74 -20.06
CA ASN A 190 -7.25 18.26 -19.68
C ASN A 190 -6.28 19.41 -19.37
N LEU A 191 -6.39 20.54 -20.08
CA LEU A 191 -5.60 21.76 -19.82
C LEU A 191 -6.17 22.65 -18.70
N LYS A 192 -7.32 22.26 -18.11
CA LYS A 192 -8.05 23.02 -17.07
C LYS A 192 -8.55 24.41 -17.54
N GLU A 193 -8.74 24.56 -18.82
CA GLU A 193 -9.33 25.78 -19.42
C GLU A 193 -10.87 25.68 -19.44
N VAL A 194 -11.49 25.98 -18.29
CA VAL A 194 -12.93 25.71 -18.05
C VAL A 194 -13.82 26.46 -19.01
N ASP A 195 -13.53 27.71 -19.34
CA ASP A 195 -14.37 28.52 -20.23
C ASP A 195 -14.41 27.99 -21.66
N SER A 196 -13.23 27.67 -22.20
CA SER A 196 -13.09 27.04 -23.51
C SER A 196 -13.76 25.68 -23.53
N ALA A 197 -13.59 24.88 -22.48
CA ALA A 197 -14.22 23.57 -22.34
C ALA A 197 -15.76 23.69 -22.38
N ASN A 198 -16.35 24.63 -21.62
CA ASN A 198 -17.79 24.91 -21.63
C ASN A 198 -18.29 25.32 -23.01
N TYR A 199 -17.61 26.26 -23.67
CA TYR A 199 -17.98 26.75 -24.97
C TYR A 199 -18.13 25.61 -26.00
N TYR A 200 -17.16 24.70 -26.04
CA TYR A 200 -17.19 23.57 -26.97
C TYR A 200 -18.13 22.45 -26.52
N MET A 201 -18.25 22.18 -25.22
CA MET A 201 -19.09 21.11 -24.71
C MET A 201 -20.58 21.39 -24.88
N ILE A 202 -21.02 22.63 -24.70
CA ILE A 202 -22.41 23.05 -25.00
C ILE A 202 -22.75 22.80 -26.46
N ARG A 203 -21.86 23.14 -27.39
CA ARG A 203 -22.03 22.86 -28.82
C ARG A 203 -22.08 21.37 -29.10
N ALA A 204 -21.24 20.59 -28.45
CA ALA A 204 -21.27 19.14 -28.57
C ALA A 204 -22.62 18.56 -28.09
N ALA A 205 -23.15 18.97 -26.94
CA ALA A 205 -24.41 18.51 -26.38
C ALA A 205 -25.60 18.85 -27.27
N ASN A 206 -25.60 20.04 -27.86
CA ASN A 206 -26.71 20.50 -28.73
C ASN A 206 -26.77 19.78 -30.08
N HIS A 207 -25.62 19.27 -30.57
CA HIS A 207 -25.55 18.61 -31.90
C HIS A 207 -25.37 17.09 -31.81
N GLU A 208 -25.33 16.52 -30.61
CA GLU A 208 -25.30 15.06 -30.45
C GLU A 208 -26.68 14.43 -30.61
N LYS A 209 -26.78 13.41 -31.46
CA LYS A 209 -28.00 12.68 -31.71
C LYS A 209 -28.18 11.46 -30.80
N ASN A 210 -27.08 10.83 -30.39
CA ASN A 210 -27.14 9.69 -29.50
C ASN A 210 -27.50 10.16 -28.09
N GLN A 211 -28.62 9.69 -27.57
CA GLN A 211 -29.17 10.12 -26.28
C GLN A 211 -28.20 9.87 -25.11
N LEU A 212 -27.50 8.74 -25.11
CA LEU A 212 -26.52 8.43 -24.05
C LEU A 212 -25.37 9.46 -24.01
N ARG A 213 -24.81 9.79 -25.18
CA ARG A 213 -23.75 10.79 -25.29
C ARG A 213 -24.27 12.20 -25.00
N LYS A 214 -25.46 12.52 -25.45
CA LYS A 214 -26.09 13.84 -25.19
C LYS A 214 -26.23 14.08 -23.68
N VAL A 215 -26.77 13.11 -22.95
CA VAL A 215 -26.87 13.18 -21.47
C VAL A 215 -25.51 13.27 -20.80
N ARG A 216 -24.52 12.52 -21.28
CA ARG A 216 -23.12 12.60 -20.77
C ARG A 216 -22.57 14.02 -20.98
N TYR A 217 -22.73 14.61 -22.16
CA TYR A 217 -22.21 15.95 -22.44
C TYR A 217 -22.94 17.01 -21.62
N ALA A 218 -24.26 16.91 -21.46
CA ALA A 218 -25.01 17.81 -20.57
C ALA A 218 -24.53 17.73 -19.12
N TYR A 219 -24.22 16.51 -18.65
CA TYR A 219 -23.65 16.32 -17.31
C TYR A 219 -22.28 16.95 -17.17
N ILE A 220 -21.40 16.82 -18.18
CA ILE A 220 -20.09 17.47 -18.20
C ILE A 220 -20.24 19.00 -18.17
N VAL A 221 -21.19 19.54 -18.95
CA VAL A 221 -21.47 21.01 -18.91
C VAL A 221 -21.86 21.44 -17.51
N ALA A 222 -22.74 20.68 -16.85
CA ALA A 222 -23.12 20.98 -15.46
C ALA A 222 -21.91 20.98 -14.51
N GLN A 223 -21.05 19.98 -14.59
CA GLN A 223 -19.82 19.90 -13.77
C GLN A 223 -18.83 21.06 -14.07
N LEU A 224 -18.69 21.45 -15.33
CA LEU A 224 -17.83 22.57 -15.72
C LEU A 224 -18.36 23.91 -15.19
N PHE A 225 -19.69 24.16 -15.23
CA PHE A 225 -20.29 25.34 -14.63
C PHE A 225 -20.17 25.34 -13.12
N GLU A 226 -20.33 24.19 -12.50
CA GLU A 226 -20.12 24.04 -11.05
C GLU A 226 -18.68 24.37 -10.67
N ASN A 227 -17.68 23.84 -11.38
CA ASN A 227 -16.26 24.17 -11.16
C ASN A 227 -15.93 25.65 -11.35
N LYS A 228 -16.67 26.34 -12.24
CA LYS A 228 -16.57 27.78 -12.44
C LYS A 228 -17.24 28.59 -11.33
N GLY A 229 -18.04 27.94 -10.46
CA GLY A 229 -18.85 28.61 -9.45
C GLY A 229 -20.18 29.17 -9.96
N SER A 230 -20.57 28.88 -11.22
CA SER A 230 -21.84 29.32 -11.83
C SER A 230 -22.96 28.36 -11.43
N LYS A 231 -23.45 28.51 -10.20
CA LYS A 231 -24.42 27.61 -9.56
C LYS A 231 -25.73 27.46 -10.35
N ASP A 232 -26.29 28.57 -10.82
CA ASP A 232 -27.58 28.57 -11.53
C ASP A 232 -27.52 27.82 -12.87
N LEU A 233 -26.41 28.00 -13.61
CA LEU A 233 -26.20 27.28 -14.87
C LEU A 233 -25.92 25.81 -14.62
N ALA A 234 -25.14 25.45 -13.59
CA ALA A 234 -24.93 24.07 -13.21
C ALA A 234 -26.26 23.39 -12.86
N LEU A 235 -27.11 24.06 -12.06
CA LEU A 235 -28.43 23.60 -11.65
C LEU A 235 -29.36 23.42 -12.88
N TYR A 236 -29.37 24.38 -13.81
CA TYR A 236 -30.12 24.27 -15.06
C TYR A 236 -29.78 22.97 -15.83
N TYR A 237 -28.50 22.70 -16.04
CA TYR A 237 -28.08 21.51 -16.77
C TYR A 237 -28.32 20.20 -15.99
N TYR A 238 -28.13 20.18 -14.67
CA TYR A 238 -28.52 19.00 -13.89
C TYR A 238 -30.01 18.75 -13.92
N ASN A 239 -30.85 19.80 -13.81
CA ASN A 239 -32.32 19.67 -13.90
C ASN A 239 -32.79 19.21 -15.27
N SER A 240 -32.15 19.67 -16.35
CA SER A 240 -32.49 19.21 -17.70
C SER A 240 -32.30 17.68 -17.88
N ILE A 241 -31.32 17.09 -17.16
CA ILE A 241 -31.14 15.63 -17.13
C ILE A 241 -32.20 14.96 -16.25
N VAL A 242 -32.56 15.56 -15.12
CA VAL A 242 -33.59 15.04 -14.22
C VAL A 242 -34.98 15.03 -14.91
N GLU A 243 -35.30 16.05 -15.70
CA GLU A 243 -36.54 16.16 -16.45
C GLU A 243 -36.71 15.08 -17.54
N LEU A 244 -35.61 14.53 -18.07
CA LEU A 244 -35.64 13.41 -18.99
C LEU A 244 -36.21 12.13 -18.37
N ASN A 245 -36.26 12.00 -17.06
CA ASN A 245 -36.77 10.84 -16.32
C ASN A 245 -36.16 9.52 -16.82
N TRP A 246 -36.99 8.59 -17.32
CA TRP A 246 -36.58 7.28 -17.81
C TRP A 246 -35.78 7.33 -19.12
N GLN A 247 -35.79 8.46 -19.86
CA GLN A 247 -34.98 8.62 -21.08
C GLN A 247 -33.52 8.87 -20.80
N ALA A 248 -33.17 9.32 -19.57
CA ALA A 248 -31.79 9.45 -19.15
C ALA A 248 -31.26 8.12 -18.56
N PRO A 249 -30.06 7.69 -18.93
CA PRO A 249 -29.45 6.53 -18.26
C PRO A 249 -29.41 6.74 -16.74
N ARG A 250 -29.88 5.75 -15.99
CA ARG A 250 -30.15 5.89 -14.55
C ARG A 250 -28.99 6.40 -13.74
N LYS A 251 -27.74 6.00 -14.08
CA LYS A 251 -26.55 6.50 -13.41
C LYS A 251 -26.39 8.02 -13.50
N PHE A 252 -26.66 8.63 -14.65
CA PHE A 252 -26.63 10.08 -14.82
C PHE A 252 -27.79 10.76 -14.13
N TRP A 253 -28.98 10.18 -14.22
CA TRP A 253 -30.17 10.71 -13.58
C TRP A 253 -30.02 10.82 -12.07
N ILE A 254 -29.55 9.73 -11.41
CA ILE A 254 -29.32 9.70 -9.95
C ILE A 254 -28.28 10.76 -9.54
N ASN A 255 -27.12 10.79 -10.21
CA ASN A 255 -26.08 11.75 -9.86
C ASN A 255 -26.48 13.20 -10.16
N ALA A 256 -27.24 13.45 -11.26
CA ALA A 256 -27.81 14.77 -11.55
C ALA A 256 -28.83 15.19 -10.47
N LYS A 257 -29.70 14.27 -10.02
CA LYS A 257 -30.68 14.55 -8.96
C LYS A 257 -30.00 14.87 -7.62
N ILE A 258 -28.94 14.09 -7.25
CA ILE A 258 -28.12 14.36 -6.06
C ILE A 258 -27.50 15.76 -6.14
N ASN A 259 -26.87 16.10 -7.27
CA ASN A 259 -26.21 17.39 -7.43
C ASN A 259 -27.20 18.55 -7.51
N SER A 260 -28.36 18.36 -8.16
CA SER A 260 -29.45 19.33 -8.16
C SER A 260 -29.93 19.64 -6.74
N LEU A 261 -30.24 18.61 -5.94
CA LEU A 261 -30.64 18.78 -4.55
C LEU A 261 -29.55 19.44 -3.70
N ARG A 262 -28.28 19.03 -3.88
CA ARG A 262 -27.14 19.62 -3.17
C ARG A 262 -26.98 21.09 -3.47
N LEU A 263 -27.04 21.48 -4.74
CA LEU A 263 -26.92 22.89 -5.15
C LEU A 263 -28.11 23.73 -4.71
N SER A 264 -29.33 23.19 -4.69
CA SER A 264 -30.54 23.92 -4.31
C SER A 264 -30.69 24.07 -2.79
N HIS A 265 -30.33 23.03 -2.00
CA HIS A 265 -30.69 22.89 -0.59
C HIS A 265 -29.52 22.49 0.30
N GLU A 266 -28.36 23.06 0.07
CA GLU A 266 -27.09 22.67 0.72
C GLU A 266 -27.13 22.68 2.27
N LYS A 267 -27.97 23.56 2.85
CA LYS A 267 -27.99 23.79 4.31
C LYS A 267 -29.16 23.13 5.03
N GLU A 268 -30.16 22.61 4.33
CA GLU A 268 -31.43 22.14 4.93
C GLU A 268 -31.52 20.62 4.92
N ASP A 269 -31.50 19.96 6.08
CA ASP A 269 -31.57 18.51 6.20
C ASP A 269 -32.87 17.95 5.60
N THR A 270 -34.01 18.55 5.88
CA THR A 270 -35.32 18.09 5.40
C THR A 270 -35.42 18.15 3.88
N GLN A 271 -34.90 19.19 3.25
CA GLN A 271 -35.01 19.38 1.81
C GLN A 271 -33.95 18.62 1.01
N PHE A 272 -32.85 18.20 1.64
CA PHE A 272 -31.81 17.42 1.01
C PHE A 272 -31.92 15.91 1.32
N VAL A 273 -32.01 15.56 2.61
CA VAL A 273 -31.93 14.15 3.05
C VAL A 273 -33.22 13.39 2.73
N GLN A 274 -34.40 13.96 3.04
CA GLN A 274 -35.68 13.27 2.81
C GLN A 274 -35.90 12.85 1.37
N PRO A 275 -35.71 13.72 0.34
CA PRO A 275 -35.84 13.29 -1.06
C PRO A 275 -34.89 12.17 -1.45
N ILE A 276 -33.66 12.15 -0.88
CA ILE A 276 -32.71 11.07 -1.16
C ILE A 276 -33.14 9.76 -0.48
N GLU A 277 -33.69 9.85 0.75
CA GLU A 277 -34.23 8.68 1.44
C GLU A 277 -35.46 8.10 0.73
N GLU A 278 -36.31 8.94 0.10
CA GLU A 278 -37.39 8.46 -0.76
C GLU A 278 -36.83 7.74 -2.00
N LEU A 279 -35.78 8.26 -2.60
CA LEU A 279 -35.11 7.58 -3.71
C LEU A 279 -34.52 6.22 -3.31
N LEU A 280 -34.05 6.06 -2.06
CA LEU A 280 -33.54 4.79 -1.54
C LEU A 280 -34.62 3.71 -1.39
N LYS A 281 -35.91 4.11 -1.21
CA LYS A 281 -37.05 3.18 -1.15
C LYS A 281 -37.46 2.62 -2.51
N VAL A 282 -37.07 3.29 -3.61
CA VAL A 282 -37.43 2.89 -4.99
C VAL A 282 -36.54 1.73 -5.41
N TYR A 283 -37.14 0.62 -5.84
CA TYR A 283 -36.45 -0.62 -6.20
C TYR A 283 -35.41 -0.44 -7.31
N GLU A 284 -35.74 0.32 -8.35
CA GLU A 284 -34.84 0.60 -9.48
C GLU A 284 -33.57 1.33 -9.09
N ASN A 285 -33.58 1.98 -7.94
CA ASN A 285 -32.41 2.70 -7.42
C ASN A 285 -31.51 1.83 -6.54
N LYS A 286 -31.87 0.57 -6.29
CA LYS A 286 -31.11 -0.32 -5.39
C LYS A 286 -29.64 -0.45 -5.78
N MET A 287 -29.36 -0.50 -7.09
CA MET A 287 -27.98 -0.55 -7.62
C MET A 287 -27.19 0.75 -7.39
N PHE A 288 -27.86 1.86 -7.16
CA PHE A 288 -27.29 3.19 -6.93
C PHE A 288 -27.39 3.63 -5.48
N SER A 289 -27.80 2.73 -4.58
CA SER A 289 -27.92 3.02 -3.14
C SER A 289 -26.59 3.45 -2.51
N HIS A 290 -25.46 3.02 -3.07
CA HIS A 290 -24.14 3.47 -2.66
C HIS A 290 -23.97 4.99 -2.87
N SER A 291 -24.31 5.53 -4.04
CA SER A 291 -24.20 6.97 -4.35
C SER A 291 -25.17 7.80 -3.50
N LEU A 292 -26.43 7.31 -3.32
CA LEU A 292 -27.43 7.98 -2.50
C LEU A 292 -27.01 8.05 -1.02
N ASN A 293 -26.58 6.93 -0.43
CA ASN A 293 -26.07 6.91 0.96
C ASN A 293 -24.83 7.77 1.13
N ARG A 294 -23.90 7.75 0.13
CA ARG A 294 -22.73 8.61 0.16
C ARG A 294 -23.11 10.09 0.15
N ALA A 295 -24.06 10.50 -0.68
CA ALA A 295 -24.52 11.89 -0.73
C ALA A 295 -25.03 12.39 0.62
N ILE A 296 -25.82 11.57 1.33
CA ILE A 296 -26.24 11.88 2.71
C ILE A 296 -25.03 11.95 3.66
N GLY A 297 -24.08 11.02 3.51
CA GLY A 297 -22.84 11.02 4.30
C GLY A 297 -22.01 12.29 4.11
N GLU A 298 -21.85 12.76 2.85
CA GLU A 298 -21.15 14.01 2.51
C GLU A 298 -21.85 15.24 3.07
N HIS A 299 -23.19 15.26 3.00
CA HIS A 299 -23.98 16.34 3.61
C HIS A 299 -23.70 16.44 5.12
N TYR A 300 -23.72 15.32 5.86
CA TYR A 300 -23.39 15.33 7.26
C TYR A 300 -21.91 15.58 7.56
N LEU A 301 -21.01 15.25 6.62
CA LEU A 301 -19.58 15.59 6.73
C LEU A 301 -19.38 17.12 6.69
N SER A 302 -20.10 17.84 5.82
CA SER A 302 -20.09 19.30 5.77
C SER A 302 -20.60 19.93 7.07
N LYS A 303 -21.56 19.28 7.72
CA LYS A 303 -22.14 19.68 9.02
C LYS A 303 -21.35 19.19 10.24
N LYS A 304 -20.24 18.48 10.04
CA LYS A 304 -19.39 17.94 11.12
C LYS A 304 -20.13 16.98 12.07
N ASN A 305 -21.15 16.27 11.58
CA ASN A 305 -21.87 15.25 12.34
C ASN A 305 -21.23 13.87 12.13
N ASP A 306 -20.16 13.61 12.87
CA ASP A 306 -19.33 12.41 12.73
C ASP A 306 -20.11 11.09 12.87
N SER A 307 -21.16 11.06 13.72
CA SER A 307 -21.97 9.86 13.94
C SER A 307 -22.79 9.49 12.71
N LEU A 308 -23.49 10.44 12.12
CA LEU A 308 -24.28 10.20 10.91
C LEU A 308 -23.39 9.93 9.69
N VAL A 309 -22.24 10.61 9.57
CA VAL A 309 -21.23 10.29 8.55
C VAL A 309 -20.85 8.83 8.59
N LYS A 310 -20.47 8.29 9.75
CA LYS A 310 -20.13 6.87 9.92
C LYS A 310 -21.25 5.95 9.49
N ILE A 311 -22.48 6.25 9.88
CA ILE A 311 -23.66 5.44 9.55
C ILE A 311 -23.87 5.39 8.03
N TYR A 312 -23.95 6.54 7.35
CA TYR A 312 -24.29 6.59 5.95
C TYR A 312 -23.15 6.14 5.03
N LEU A 313 -21.88 6.49 5.32
CA LEU A 313 -20.74 5.97 4.56
C LEU A 313 -20.58 4.44 4.73
N THR A 314 -20.89 3.90 5.93
CA THR A 314 -20.91 2.44 6.15
C THR A 314 -22.08 1.78 5.39
N LYS A 315 -23.27 2.40 5.36
CA LYS A 315 -24.39 1.93 4.51
C LYS A 315 -23.99 1.94 3.03
N SER A 316 -23.31 3.00 2.59
CA SER A 316 -22.80 3.10 1.22
C SER A 316 -21.82 1.97 0.89
N LEU A 317 -20.85 1.68 1.77
CA LEU A 317 -19.90 0.56 1.61
C LEU A 317 -20.56 -0.82 1.53
N LYS A 318 -21.69 -1.01 2.23
CA LYS A 318 -22.46 -2.25 2.24
C LYS A 318 -23.45 -2.36 1.10
N SER A 319 -23.65 -1.30 0.32
CA SER A 319 -24.62 -1.26 -0.77
C SER A 319 -24.22 -2.19 -1.90
N MET A 320 -25.23 -2.82 -2.52
CA MET A 320 -25.05 -3.65 -3.69
C MET A 320 -24.60 -2.80 -4.90
N GLY A 321 -23.66 -3.30 -5.70
CA GLY A 321 -23.21 -2.61 -6.91
C GLY A 321 -22.35 -1.36 -6.67
N ILE A 322 -21.76 -1.21 -5.47
CA ILE A 322 -20.86 -0.10 -5.19
C ILE A 322 -19.66 -0.08 -6.16
N ASP A 323 -19.49 1.04 -6.86
CA ASP A 323 -18.36 1.27 -7.74
C ASP A 323 -17.06 1.51 -6.97
N ASN A 324 -15.93 1.33 -7.66
CA ASN A 324 -14.61 1.46 -7.04
C ASN A 324 -14.26 2.89 -6.63
N PHE A 325 -14.78 3.91 -7.31
CA PHE A 325 -14.53 5.31 -6.96
C PHE A 325 -15.24 5.67 -5.66
N THR A 326 -16.52 5.35 -5.53
CA THR A 326 -17.31 5.53 -4.30
C THR A 326 -16.69 4.76 -3.14
N ARG A 327 -16.22 3.52 -3.39
CA ARG A 327 -15.56 2.70 -2.35
C ARG A 327 -14.27 3.33 -1.85
N LYS A 328 -13.39 3.78 -2.76
CA LYS A 328 -12.14 4.49 -2.41
C LYS A 328 -12.43 5.76 -1.61
N ALA A 329 -13.39 6.57 -2.06
CA ALA A 329 -13.76 7.80 -1.41
C ALA A 329 -14.32 7.54 0.00
N ASN A 330 -15.22 6.55 0.17
CA ASN A 330 -15.75 6.18 1.48
C ASN A 330 -14.67 5.70 2.45
N TYR A 331 -13.73 4.86 1.99
CA TYR A 331 -12.63 4.41 2.85
C TYR A 331 -11.71 5.57 3.23
N ARG A 332 -11.44 6.51 2.31
CA ARG A 332 -10.63 7.69 2.61
C ARG A 332 -11.28 8.57 3.66
N ASP A 333 -12.55 8.93 3.45
CA ASP A 333 -13.28 9.80 4.38
C ASP A 333 -13.45 9.17 5.76
N LEU A 334 -13.72 7.86 5.82
CA LEU A 334 -13.79 7.14 7.09
C LEU A 334 -12.41 7.04 7.78
N ALA A 335 -11.34 6.89 7.03
CA ALA A 335 -9.98 6.93 7.58
C ALA A 335 -9.67 8.31 8.17
N ASP A 336 -9.94 9.39 7.41
CA ASP A 336 -9.68 10.76 7.85
C ASP A 336 -10.53 11.14 9.07
N LEU A 337 -11.80 10.76 9.07
CA LEU A 337 -12.72 10.96 10.19
C LEU A 337 -12.23 10.25 11.47
N ASN A 338 -11.84 8.97 11.34
CA ASN A 338 -11.34 8.22 12.49
C ASN A 338 -9.98 8.73 12.96
N PHE A 339 -9.11 9.17 12.06
CA PHE A 339 -7.85 9.81 12.42
C PHE A 339 -8.08 11.10 13.22
N LYS A 340 -8.98 11.97 12.75
CA LYS A 340 -9.39 13.19 13.46
C LYS A 340 -9.93 12.88 14.87
N ASN A 341 -10.71 11.80 14.99
CA ASN A 341 -11.29 11.34 16.23
C ASN A 341 -10.33 10.45 17.07
N LYS A 342 -9.04 10.45 16.75
CA LYS A 342 -7.98 9.74 17.48
C LYS A 342 -8.17 8.20 17.54
N ASN A 343 -8.99 7.63 16.63
CA ASN A 343 -9.24 6.19 16.51
C ASN A 343 -8.25 5.56 15.52
N TYR A 344 -7.00 5.45 15.92
CA TYR A 344 -5.91 5.05 15.03
C TYR A 344 -6.04 3.62 14.50
N LEU A 345 -6.56 2.71 15.29
CA LEU A 345 -6.84 1.33 14.87
C LEU A 345 -7.82 1.29 13.70
N LEU A 346 -8.96 1.97 13.81
CA LEU A 346 -9.97 2.03 12.74
C LEU A 346 -9.43 2.77 11.51
N THR A 347 -8.66 3.83 11.74
CA THR A 347 -7.95 4.54 10.64
C THR A 347 -7.08 3.57 9.85
N GLY A 348 -6.26 2.77 10.55
CA GLY A 348 -5.42 1.76 9.91
C GLY A 348 -6.21 0.73 9.11
N ASN A 349 -7.30 0.22 9.65
CA ASN A 349 -8.16 -0.76 8.97
C ASN A 349 -8.79 -0.20 7.68
N TYR A 350 -9.21 1.06 7.68
CA TYR A 350 -9.75 1.71 6.48
C TYR A 350 -8.65 1.99 5.44
N LEU A 351 -7.44 2.38 5.87
CA LEU A 351 -6.30 2.54 4.97
C LEU A 351 -5.87 1.19 4.37
N ASP A 352 -5.85 0.12 5.16
CA ASP A 352 -5.58 -1.24 4.68
C ASP A 352 -6.60 -1.71 3.64
N SER A 353 -7.86 -1.25 3.77
CA SER A 353 -8.92 -1.52 2.78
C SER A 353 -8.80 -0.63 1.53
N LEU A 354 -8.27 0.58 1.67
CA LEU A 354 -8.09 1.55 0.58
C LEU A 354 -6.89 1.22 -0.31
N ILE A 355 -5.74 0.86 0.28
CA ILE A 355 -4.46 0.67 -0.43
C ILE A 355 -4.54 -0.31 -1.60
N PRO A 356 -5.19 -1.49 -1.49
CA PRO A 356 -5.33 -2.43 -2.61
C PRO A 356 -6.14 -1.89 -3.79
N LEU A 357 -7.04 -0.91 -3.53
CA LEU A 357 -7.90 -0.30 -4.56
C LEU A 357 -7.20 0.83 -5.32
N LEU A 358 -6.05 1.30 -4.84
CA LEU A 358 -5.27 2.35 -5.50
C LEU A 358 -4.37 1.77 -6.59
N PRO A 359 -4.10 2.53 -7.68
CA PRO A 359 -3.20 2.09 -8.75
C PRO A 359 -1.85 1.60 -8.21
N SER A 360 -1.31 0.53 -8.81
CA SER A 360 -0.07 -0.11 -8.36
C SER A 360 1.12 0.86 -8.37
N GLU A 361 1.18 1.74 -9.34
CA GLU A 361 2.20 2.76 -9.52
C GLU A 361 1.55 4.14 -9.38
N GLY A 362 1.76 4.84 -8.26
CA GLY A 362 1.17 6.15 -8.08
C GLY A 362 1.59 6.86 -6.80
N ILE A 363 1.70 8.19 -6.87
CA ILE A 363 2.05 9.04 -5.74
C ILE A 363 1.03 8.88 -4.60
N ILE A 364 -0.26 8.73 -4.95
CA ILE A 364 -1.37 8.59 -3.97
C ILE A 364 -1.21 7.30 -3.16
N LYS A 365 -0.93 6.17 -3.81
CA LYS A 365 -0.71 4.89 -3.12
C LYS A 365 0.50 4.95 -2.19
N ASN A 366 1.61 5.49 -2.68
CA ASN A 366 2.82 5.64 -1.87
C ASN A 366 2.61 6.58 -0.67
N LYS A 367 1.83 7.66 -0.84
CA LYS A 367 1.44 8.56 0.24
C LYS A 367 0.57 7.82 1.27
N THR A 368 -0.48 7.15 0.81
CA THR A 368 -1.40 6.39 1.67
C THR A 368 -0.67 5.27 2.42
N GLN A 369 0.25 4.57 1.75
CA GLN A 369 1.09 3.55 2.39
C GLN A 369 1.96 4.14 3.50
N ARG A 370 2.57 5.32 3.28
CA ARG A 370 3.35 6.01 4.33
C ARG A 370 2.47 6.45 5.50
N GLU A 371 1.26 6.93 5.22
CA GLU A 371 0.28 7.26 6.27
C GLU A 371 -0.04 6.01 7.11
N ARG A 372 -0.28 4.86 6.47
CA ARG A 372 -0.54 3.58 7.14
C ARG A 372 0.67 3.09 7.94
N ASP A 373 1.86 3.14 7.36
CA ASP A 373 3.11 2.73 8.03
C ASP A 373 3.37 3.56 9.29
N ASN A 374 3.04 4.85 9.24
CA ASN A 374 3.16 5.74 10.39
C ASN A 374 2.23 5.37 11.55
N LEU A 375 1.12 4.67 11.30
CA LEU A 375 0.20 4.21 12.33
C LEU A 375 0.60 2.86 12.95
N SER A 376 1.58 2.16 12.38
CA SER A 376 1.89 0.77 12.75
C SER A 376 2.23 0.61 14.22
N ASP A 377 3.04 1.53 14.77
CA ASP A 377 3.45 1.45 16.18
C ASP A 377 2.28 1.70 17.14
N VAL A 378 1.48 2.74 16.88
CA VAL A 378 0.35 3.06 17.77
C VAL A 378 -0.68 1.95 17.73
N ILE A 379 -1.00 1.41 16.55
CA ILE A 379 -1.96 0.30 16.39
C ILE A 379 -1.45 -0.95 17.11
N TYR A 380 -0.16 -1.26 17.01
CA TYR A 380 0.43 -2.40 17.70
C TYR A 380 0.27 -2.29 19.20
N PHE A 381 0.66 -1.17 19.79
CA PHE A 381 0.59 -0.98 21.24
C PHE A 381 -0.84 -0.77 21.75
N GLU A 382 -1.75 -0.13 20.98
CA GLU A 382 -3.18 -0.07 21.32
C GLU A 382 -3.80 -1.47 21.38
N ASN A 383 -3.51 -2.33 20.39
CA ASN A 383 -3.97 -3.71 20.38
C ASN A 383 -3.39 -4.51 21.55
N GLN A 384 -2.08 -4.37 21.81
CA GLN A 384 -1.43 -5.04 22.92
C GLN A 384 -2.02 -4.60 24.25
N PHE A 385 -2.19 -3.31 24.46
CA PHE A 385 -2.80 -2.74 25.68
C PHE A 385 -4.21 -3.29 25.87
N LYS A 386 -5.06 -3.16 24.85
CA LYS A 386 -6.46 -3.60 24.91
C LYS A 386 -6.60 -5.11 25.16
N ASN A 387 -5.79 -5.92 24.49
CA ASN A 387 -5.85 -7.37 24.65
C ASN A 387 -5.35 -7.80 26.03
N THR A 388 -4.24 -7.23 26.51
CA THR A 388 -3.73 -7.54 27.85
C THR A 388 -4.65 -7.02 28.96
N ASP A 389 -5.24 -5.84 28.80
CA ASP A 389 -6.21 -5.26 29.73
C ASP A 389 -7.47 -6.11 29.82
N SER A 390 -8.03 -6.53 28.69
CA SER A 390 -9.17 -7.45 28.65
C SER A 390 -8.88 -8.79 29.31
N LEU A 391 -7.67 -9.36 29.11
CA LEU A 391 -7.28 -10.61 29.77
C LEU A 391 -7.07 -10.41 31.26
N LEU A 392 -6.47 -9.30 31.70
CA LEU A 392 -6.26 -9.00 33.12
C LEU A 392 -7.59 -8.77 33.83
N SER A 393 -8.56 -8.07 33.19
CA SER A 393 -9.91 -7.90 33.74
C SER A 393 -10.65 -9.24 33.89
N LEU A 394 -10.54 -10.16 32.90
CA LEU A 394 -11.10 -11.50 33.02
C LEU A 394 -10.43 -12.31 34.14
N LEU A 395 -9.13 -12.18 34.34
CA LEU A 395 -8.39 -12.84 35.41
C LEU A 395 -8.70 -12.29 36.80
N SER A 396 -9.27 -11.08 36.90
CA SER A 396 -9.70 -10.50 38.17
C SER A 396 -11.11 -10.95 38.62
N LEU A 397 -11.92 -11.49 37.68
CA LEU A 397 -13.27 -12.00 37.95
C LEU A 397 -13.20 -13.37 38.64
N ASN A 398 -14.16 -13.65 39.53
CA ASN A 398 -14.34 -14.97 40.07
C ASN A 398 -14.93 -15.92 39.02
N LYS A 399 -14.90 -17.26 39.29
CA LYS A 399 -15.32 -18.27 38.31
C LYS A 399 -16.80 -18.12 37.88
N ALA A 400 -17.68 -17.70 38.78
CA ALA A 400 -19.10 -17.49 38.46
C ALA A 400 -19.30 -16.28 37.53
N GLU A 401 -18.57 -15.20 37.76
CA GLU A 401 -18.58 -14.00 36.92
C GLU A 401 -17.96 -14.25 35.53
N GLN A 402 -16.92 -15.04 35.47
CA GLN A 402 -16.32 -15.47 34.16
C GLN A 402 -17.34 -16.28 33.35
N ILE A 403 -18.08 -17.20 33.99
CA ILE A 403 -19.13 -17.99 33.32
C ILE A 403 -20.22 -17.06 32.78
N LYS A 404 -20.70 -16.12 33.60
CA LYS A 404 -21.73 -15.15 33.22
C LYS A 404 -21.26 -14.29 32.02
N PHE A 405 -20.03 -13.79 32.07
CA PHE A 405 -19.43 -13.00 31.00
C PHE A 405 -19.42 -13.77 29.67
N PHE A 406 -18.97 -15.01 29.66
CA PHE A 406 -18.92 -15.79 28.42
C PHE A 406 -20.30 -16.25 27.95
N GLN A 407 -21.26 -16.44 28.85
CA GLN A 407 -22.66 -16.68 28.47
C GLN A 407 -23.24 -15.47 27.73
N GLU A 408 -23.09 -14.27 28.27
CA GLU A 408 -23.51 -13.02 27.62
C GLU A 408 -22.78 -12.80 26.28
N PHE A 409 -21.49 -13.05 26.22
CA PHE A 409 -20.71 -12.98 24.98
C PHE A 409 -21.24 -13.93 23.90
N LEU A 410 -21.49 -15.17 24.23
CA LEU A 410 -22.03 -16.17 23.28
C LEU A 410 -23.46 -15.82 22.85
N THR A 411 -24.28 -15.30 23.75
CA THR A 411 -25.64 -14.86 23.42
C THR A 411 -25.59 -13.69 22.43
N ASN A 412 -24.81 -12.68 22.69
CA ASN A 412 -24.61 -11.53 21.80
C ASN A 412 -24.03 -11.95 20.43
N LYS A 413 -23.12 -12.93 20.41
CA LYS A 413 -22.55 -13.48 19.16
C LYS A 413 -23.61 -14.21 18.35
N ARG A 414 -24.45 -15.03 18.98
CA ARG A 414 -25.57 -15.73 18.33
C ARG A 414 -26.61 -14.75 17.77
N GLU A 415 -26.97 -13.75 18.52
CA GLU A 415 -27.89 -12.69 18.05
C GLU A 415 -27.32 -11.94 16.85
N ALA A 416 -26.02 -11.60 16.87
CA ALA A 416 -25.36 -10.96 15.75
C ALA A 416 -25.31 -11.85 14.49
N GLU A 417 -25.12 -13.17 14.68
CA GLU A 417 -25.16 -14.16 13.57
C GLU A 417 -26.58 -14.33 13.03
N LEU A 418 -27.60 -14.38 13.92
CA LEU A 418 -29.02 -14.45 13.51
C LEU A 418 -29.43 -13.20 12.73
N LYS A 419 -29.11 -12.00 13.21
CA LYS A 419 -29.35 -10.76 12.47
C LYS A 419 -28.66 -10.74 11.10
N LYS A 420 -27.46 -11.30 11.00
CA LYS A 420 -26.76 -11.48 9.72
C LYS A 420 -27.48 -12.45 8.79
N LEU A 421 -28.01 -13.53 9.32
CA LEU A 421 -28.78 -14.52 8.55
C LEU A 421 -30.13 -13.96 8.13
N GLU A 422 -30.80 -13.18 8.97
CA GLU A 422 -32.05 -12.51 8.66
C GLU A 422 -31.86 -11.48 7.53
N THR A 423 -30.84 -10.65 7.60
CA THR A 423 -30.51 -9.70 6.51
C THR A 423 -30.18 -10.43 5.20
N LEU A 424 -29.45 -11.54 5.26
CA LEU A 424 -29.16 -12.39 4.09
C LEU A 424 -30.42 -13.12 3.57
N SER A 425 -31.39 -13.45 4.44
CA SER A 425 -32.67 -14.07 4.06
C SER A 425 -33.64 -13.08 3.45
N GLU A 426 -33.65 -11.83 3.94
CA GLU A 426 -34.41 -10.73 3.34
C GLU A 426 -33.85 -10.35 1.96
N GLU A 427 -32.54 -10.34 1.80
CA GLU A 427 -31.89 -10.18 0.49
C GLU A 427 -32.24 -11.32 -0.47
N LYS A 428 -32.42 -12.56 0.02
CA LYS A 428 -32.84 -13.70 -0.80
C LYS A 428 -34.34 -13.66 -1.15
N LYS A 429 -35.21 -13.15 -0.28
CA LYS A 429 -36.65 -12.97 -0.58
C LYS A 429 -36.89 -11.88 -1.63
N GLY A 430 -36.07 -10.80 -1.64
CA GLY A 430 -36.13 -9.77 -2.68
C GLY A 430 -35.69 -10.24 -4.08
N ASN A 431 -34.89 -11.29 -4.19
CA ASN A 431 -34.38 -11.82 -5.45
C ASN A 431 -35.31 -12.89 -6.12
N SER A 432 -36.43 -13.22 -5.50
CA SER A 432 -37.34 -14.27 -6.04
C SER A 432 -38.21 -13.81 -7.22
N PHE A 433 -38.23 -12.53 -7.61
CA PHE A 433 -39.16 -12.00 -8.63
C PHE A 433 -38.54 -11.67 -10.00
N LEU A 434 -37.24 -11.94 -10.20
CA LEU A 434 -36.68 -11.84 -11.56
C LEU A 434 -36.68 -13.19 -12.28
N LYS A 435 -37.88 -13.69 -12.66
CA LYS A 435 -37.98 -14.56 -13.81
C LYS A 435 -37.82 -13.69 -15.08
N ILE A 436 -36.60 -13.32 -15.39
CA ILE A 436 -36.28 -12.91 -16.75
C ILE A 436 -36.27 -14.19 -17.59
N LYS A 437 -37.31 -14.37 -18.38
CA LYS A 437 -37.26 -15.25 -19.52
C LYS A 437 -36.25 -14.69 -20.51
N SER A 438 -34.99 -15.06 -20.38
CA SER A 438 -34.03 -14.95 -21.46
C SER A 438 -34.00 -16.25 -22.23
N PRO A 439 -33.98 -16.21 -23.58
CA PRO A 439 -33.94 -17.42 -24.40
C PRO A 439 -32.65 -18.17 -24.11
N SER A 440 -32.77 -19.48 -23.91
CA SER A 440 -31.77 -20.54 -23.92
C SER A 440 -30.29 -20.09 -24.07
N SER A 441 -29.65 -19.61 -23.01
CA SER A 441 -28.21 -19.55 -22.99
C SER A 441 -27.67 -20.80 -22.26
N PHE A 442 -26.78 -21.49 -22.94
CA PHE A 442 -26.06 -22.65 -22.43
C PHE A 442 -25.51 -22.35 -21.04
N TYR A 443 -25.62 -23.30 -20.11
CA TYR A 443 -25.26 -23.15 -18.69
C TYR A 443 -23.96 -22.40 -18.44
N PHE A 444 -22.90 -22.67 -19.22
CA PHE A 444 -21.60 -22.05 -19.08
C PHE A 444 -21.52 -20.56 -19.48
N TYR A 445 -22.51 -20.06 -20.21
CA TYR A 445 -22.59 -18.64 -20.59
C TYR A 445 -23.45 -17.80 -19.64
N ASN A 446 -24.03 -18.44 -18.60
CA ASN A 446 -24.78 -17.75 -17.56
C ASN A 446 -23.94 -17.60 -16.29
N PRO A 447 -23.36 -16.41 -15.99
CA PRO A 447 -22.49 -16.20 -14.84
C PRO A 447 -23.14 -16.56 -13.50
N ASN A 448 -24.45 -16.35 -13.36
CA ASN A 448 -25.19 -16.67 -12.14
C ASN A 448 -25.36 -18.16 -11.93
N LEU A 449 -25.58 -18.95 -12.99
CA LEU A 449 -25.65 -20.39 -12.91
C LEU A 449 -24.28 -21.02 -12.66
N VAL A 450 -23.22 -20.48 -13.25
CA VAL A 450 -21.83 -20.86 -12.99
C VAL A 450 -21.45 -20.57 -11.55
N LEU A 451 -21.82 -19.40 -10.99
CA LEU A 451 -21.57 -19.05 -9.60
C LEU A 451 -22.30 -20.00 -8.64
N LYS A 452 -23.60 -20.25 -8.88
CA LYS A 452 -24.37 -21.24 -8.09
C LYS A 452 -23.79 -22.64 -8.17
N GLY A 453 -23.33 -23.04 -9.37
CA GLY A 453 -22.66 -24.32 -9.57
C GLY A 453 -21.36 -24.44 -8.79
N LYS A 454 -20.54 -23.38 -8.75
CA LYS A 454 -19.32 -23.30 -7.95
C LYS A 454 -19.62 -23.35 -6.45
N GLN A 455 -20.65 -22.64 -5.98
CA GLN A 455 -21.07 -22.69 -4.56
C GLN A 455 -21.59 -24.07 -4.17
N TYR A 456 -22.43 -24.70 -5.01
CA TYR A 456 -22.91 -26.07 -4.81
C TYR A 456 -21.75 -27.08 -4.81
N TYR A 457 -20.79 -26.93 -5.73
CA TYR A 457 -19.58 -27.74 -5.75
C TYR A 457 -18.79 -27.59 -4.46
N ALA A 458 -18.54 -26.36 -4.01
CA ALA A 458 -17.77 -26.08 -2.81
C ALA A 458 -18.47 -26.62 -1.53
N SER A 459 -19.80 -26.52 -1.45
CA SER A 459 -20.58 -27.02 -0.31
C SER A 459 -20.69 -28.54 -0.26
N THR A 460 -20.78 -29.19 -1.42
CA THR A 460 -20.98 -30.65 -1.53
C THR A 460 -19.65 -31.41 -1.54
N TRP A 461 -18.64 -30.88 -2.22
CA TRP A 461 -17.38 -31.55 -2.51
C TRP A 461 -16.15 -30.92 -1.87
N GLY A 462 -16.29 -29.70 -1.28
CA GLY A 462 -15.20 -28.95 -0.68
C GLY A 462 -14.20 -28.41 -1.70
N LYS A 463 -12.97 -28.08 -1.24
CA LYS A 463 -11.88 -27.58 -2.08
C LYS A 463 -11.12 -28.71 -2.77
N ARG A 464 -11.75 -29.42 -3.67
CA ARG A 464 -11.07 -30.49 -4.41
C ARG A 464 -10.33 -29.92 -5.62
N PRO A 465 -9.11 -30.40 -5.93
CA PRO A 465 -8.38 -29.95 -7.12
C PRO A 465 -9.05 -30.47 -8.39
N ASN A 466 -8.93 -29.71 -9.49
CA ASN A 466 -9.42 -30.11 -10.82
C ASN A 466 -8.45 -31.14 -11.41
N ILE A 467 -8.68 -32.40 -11.09
CA ILE A 467 -7.91 -33.57 -11.57
C ILE A 467 -8.86 -34.65 -12.03
N ASP A 468 -8.39 -35.56 -12.87
CA ASP A 468 -9.16 -36.74 -13.31
C ASP A 468 -9.61 -37.56 -12.09
N ASN A 469 -10.86 -38.03 -12.15
CA ASN A 469 -11.49 -38.82 -11.06
C ASN A 469 -11.66 -38.04 -9.72
N TRP A 470 -11.78 -36.69 -9.76
CA TRP A 470 -11.96 -35.82 -8.60
C TRP A 470 -13.15 -36.21 -7.68
N ARG A 471 -14.15 -36.94 -8.20
CA ARG A 471 -15.29 -37.49 -7.42
C ARG A 471 -14.87 -38.59 -6.47
N ASN A 472 -13.77 -39.27 -6.76
CA ASN A 472 -13.32 -40.41 -5.98
C ASN A 472 -12.51 -39.90 -4.75
N LYS A 473 -13.09 -40.08 -3.54
CA LYS A 473 -12.55 -39.52 -2.29
C LYS A 473 -11.14 -40.02 -1.96
N ILE A 474 -10.84 -41.27 -2.34
CA ILE A 474 -9.56 -41.93 -2.04
C ILE A 474 -8.42 -41.37 -2.88
N GLN A 475 -8.63 -41.15 -4.17
CA GLN A 475 -7.58 -40.59 -5.06
C GLN A 475 -7.31 -39.09 -4.85
N ALA A 476 -8.31 -38.30 -4.44
CA ALA A 476 -8.13 -36.88 -4.11
C ALA A 476 -7.32 -36.69 -2.81
N GLN A 477 -7.37 -37.68 -1.88
CA GLN A 477 -6.55 -37.62 -0.66
C GLN A 477 -5.09 -38.05 -0.89
N TYR A 478 -4.80 -38.94 -1.80
CA TYR A 478 -3.43 -39.43 -2.06
C TYR A 478 -2.51 -38.35 -2.71
N LYS A 479 -3.05 -37.47 -3.53
CA LYS A 479 -2.26 -36.37 -4.11
C LYS A 479 -2.00 -35.20 -3.15
N ASN A 480 -2.83 -34.99 -2.14
CA ASN A 480 -2.58 -33.99 -1.11
C ASN A 480 -1.51 -34.43 -0.08
N THR A 481 -1.29 -35.72 0.10
CA THR A 481 -0.27 -36.27 1.03
C THR A 481 1.15 -36.19 0.46
N SER A 482 1.32 -36.13 -0.85
CA SER A 482 2.66 -36.04 -1.48
C SER A 482 3.24 -34.62 -1.54
N LEU A 483 2.42 -33.58 -1.31
CA LEU A 483 2.84 -32.16 -1.30
C LEU A 483 2.96 -31.56 0.13
N GLN A 484 2.66 -32.34 1.18
CA GLN A 484 2.79 -31.91 2.59
C GLN A 484 3.76 -32.79 3.38
N LYS A 485 4.99 -32.98 2.89
CA LYS A 485 6.11 -33.29 3.77
C LYS A 485 6.87 -31.99 4.05
N ASN A 486 6.48 -31.31 5.09
CA ASN A 486 7.20 -30.49 6.05
C ASN A 486 6.33 -29.34 6.56
N LYS A 487 5.42 -29.69 7.48
CA LYS A 487 4.97 -28.75 8.54
C LYS A 487 4.35 -29.57 9.67
N THR A 488 5.17 -29.92 10.62
CA THR A 488 4.73 -30.28 11.95
C THR A 488 4.17 -29.04 12.62
N LYS A 489 2.86 -28.93 12.68
CA LYS A 489 2.11 -28.23 13.70
C LYS A 489 0.81 -28.96 13.92
N ASN A 490 0.61 -29.41 15.16
CA ASN A 490 -0.65 -29.92 15.68
C ASN A 490 -1.73 -28.84 15.54
N ASP A 491 -2.40 -28.77 14.40
CA ASP A 491 -3.67 -28.08 14.27
C ASP A 491 -4.77 -29.06 14.70
N TYR A 492 -5.12 -29.04 15.98
CA TYR A 492 -6.38 -29.56 16.44
C TYR A 492 -7.51 -28.86 15.70
N LYS A 493 -8.22 -29.57 14.83
CA LYS A 493 -9.49 -29.13 14.27
C LYS A 493 -10.49 -29.01 15.43
N ILE A 494 -10.56 -27.85 16.03
CA ILE A 494 -11.57 -27.51 17.02
C ILE A 494 -12.93 -27.62 16.34
N SER A 495 -13.82 -28.45 16.85
CA SER A 495 -15.17 -28.62 16.29
C SER A 495 -15.97 -27.33 16.51
N LYS A 496 -16.90 -27.00 15.60
CA LYS A 496 -17.75 -25.80 15.70
C LYS A 496 -18.56 -25.81 17.02
N ILE A 497 -18.89 -26.98 17.53
CA ILE A 497 -19.63 -27.20 18.79
C ILE A 497 -18.79 -26.80 20.01
N GLU A 498 -17.48 -27.09 19.99
CA GLU A 498 -16.58 -26.72 21.10
C GLU A 498 -16.39 -25.20 21.21
N ILE A 499 -16.34 -24.47 20.08
CA ILE A 499 -16.21 -23.00 20.04
C ILE A 499 -17.48 -22.30 20.59
N GLU A 500 -18.63 -22.99 20.66
CA GLU A 500 -19.90 -22.46 21.16
C GLU A 500 -20.13 -22.80 22.64
N SER A 501 -19.20 -23.45 23.34
CA SER A 501 -19.29 -23.76 24.76
C SER A 501 -18.58 -22.73 25.63
N VAL A 502 -19.18 -22.41 26.77
CA VAL A 502 -18.58 -21.50 27.79
C VAL A 502 -17.27 -22.11 28.32
N ASP A 503 -17.24 -23.43 28.52
CA ASP A 503 -16.07 -24.14 29.03
C ASP A 503 -14.86 -24.04 28.13
N PHE A 504 -15.07 -23.96 26.81
CA PHE A 504 -13.99 -23.73 25.83
C PHE A 504 -13.23 -22.42 26.13
N TYR A 505 -13.96 -21.33 26.40
CA TYR A 505 -13.35 -20.03 26.68
C TYR A 505 -12.72 -19.99 28.08
N ILE A 506 -13.35 -20.57 29.09
CA ILE A 506 -12.82 -20.65 30.45
C ILE A 506 -11.51 -21.44 30.52
N ASN A 507 -11.43 -22.54 29.77
CA ASN A 507 -10.21 -23.36 29.72
C ASN A 507 -9.01 -22.66 29.02
N GLN A 508 -9.27 -21.63 28.23
CA GLN A 508 -8.22 -20.81 27.60
C GLN A 508 -7.69 -19.71 28.55
N ILE A 509 -8.35 -19.42 29.66
CA ILE A 509 -7.86 -18.44 30.62
C ILE A 509 -6.60 -18.99 31.31
N PRO A 510 -5.46 -18.26 31.26
CA PRO A 510 -4.24 -18.71 31.92
C PRO A 510 -4.40 -18.83 33.44
N LYS A 511 -4.05 -19.98 34.00
CA LYS A 511 -4.18 -20.25 35.45
C LYS A 511 -2.91 -19.96 36.26
N SER A 512 -1.77 -19.75 35.59
CA SER A 512 -0.46 -19.55 36.23
C SER A 512 -0.26 -18.11 36.65
N THR A 513 0.21 -17.88 37.87
CA THR A 513 0.57 -16.55 38.40
C THR A 513 1.66 -15.88 37.57
N GLY A 514 2.67 -16.63 37.10
CA GLY A 514 3.73 -16.10 36.24
C GLY A 514 3.23 -15.56 34.90
N ILE A 515 2.14 -16.11 34.36
CA ILE A 515 1.51 -15.59 33.14
C ILE A 515 0.78 -14.26 33.44
N LYS A 516 0.11 -14.17 34.59
CA LYS A 516 -0.55 -12.92 35.04
C LYS A 516 0.47 -11.79 35.18
N ASP A 517 1.62 -12.06 35.78
CA ASP A 517 2.70 -11.07 35.96
C ASP A 517 3.30 -10.67 34.61
N SER A 518 3.49 -11.63 33.71
CA SER A 518 3.95 -11.34 32.34
C SER A 518 2.94 -10.47 31.57
N LEU A 519 1.64 -10.74 31.69
CA LEU A 519 0.59 -9.93 31.08
C LEU A 519 0.55 -8.51 31.66
N LYS A 520 0.70 -8.34 32.98
CA LYS A 520 0.83 -7.01 33.61
C LYS A 520 2.03 -6.25 33.08
N GLN A 521 3.19 -6.88 32.98
CA GLN A 521 4.37 -6.24 32.40
C GLN A 521 4.18 -5.82 30.95
N GLN A 522 3.56 -6.65 30.13
CA GLN A 522 3.23 -6.32 28.73
C GLN A 522 2.22 -5.18 28.63
N ASN A 523 1.22 -5.16 29.50
CA ASN A 523 0.24 -4.09 29.57
C ASN A 523 0.90 -2.76 29.97
N HIS A 524 1.72 -2.75 31.03
CA HIS A 524 2.46 -1.58 31.47
C HIS A 524 3.45 -1.08 30.42
N GLN A 525 4.15 -1.99 29.73
CA GLN A 525 5.01 -1.63 28.61
C GLN A 525 4.24 -0.95 27.48
N ALA A 526 3.06 -1.50 27.12
CA ALA A 526 2.21 -0.92 26.09
C ALA A 526 1.69 0.46 26.50
N ALA A 527 1.23 0.63 27.75
CA ALA A 527 0.77 1.93 28.26
C ALA A 527 1.89 2.98 28.23
N LEU A 528 3.13 2.63 28.66
CA LEU A 528 4.27 3.54 28.58
C LEU A 528 4.58 3.94 27.13
N LYS A 529 4.68 2.96 26.22
CA LYS A 529 4.96 3.22 24.80
C LYS A 529 3.88 4.08 24.15
N LEU A 530 2.60 3.84 24.45
CA LEU A 530 1.48 4.67 23.98
C LEU A 530 1.60 6.09 24.49
N GLY A 531 1.85 6.28 25.81
CA GLY A 531 2.06 7.60 26.37
C GLY A 531 3.16 8.40 25.68
N LEU A 532 4.26 7.74 25.34
CA LEU A 532 5.38 8.35 24.61
C LEU A 532 5.06 8.64 23.14
N ILE A 533 4.39 7.70 22.44
CA ILE A 533 3.99 7.85 21.04
C ILE A 533 3.01 9.03 20.91
N TYR A 534 2.00 9.12 21.77
CA TYR A 534 1.05 10.21 21.75
C TYR A 534 1.73 11.56 22.02
N LYS A 535 2.64 11.63 22.99
CA LYS A 535 3.39 12.85 23.28
C LYS A 535 4.28 13.29 22.12
N GLU A 536 5.14 12.41 21.61
CA GLU A 536 6.22 12.78 20.69
C GLU A 536 5.78 12.81 19.23
N LYS A 537 4.97 11.84 18.80
CA LYS A 537 4.60 11.66 17.39
C LYS A 537 3.30 12.36 17.03
N TYR A 538 2.27 12.20 17.87
CA TYR A 538 0.93 12.75 17.59
C TYR A 538 0.68 14.10 18.27
N LYS A 539 1.55 14.51 19.22
CA LYS A 539 1.39 15.72 20.02
C LYS A 539 0.08 15.79 20.77
N ASP A 540 -0.47 14.63 21.10
CA ASP A 540 -1.71 14.46 21.85
C ASP A 540 -1.42 14.33 23.33
N LYS A 541 -1.51 15.44 24.06
CA LYS A 541 -1.24 15.50 25.50
C LYS A 541 -2.25 14.70 26.30
N GLU A 542 -3.54 14.75 25.93
CA GLU A 542 -4.62 14.09 26.67
C GLU A 542 -4.45 12.57 26.68
N LEU A 543 -4.28 11.96 25.50
CA LEU A 543 -4.05 10.52 25.41
C LEU A 543 -2.71 10.12 26.04
N SER A 544 -1.68 10.96 25.94
CA SER A 544 -0.41 10.73 26.61
C SER A 544 -0.57 10.70 28.12
N ILE A 545 -1.20 11.72 28.70
CA ILE A 545 -1.46 11.81 30.16
C ILE A 545 -2.29 10.62 30.63
N LYS A 546 -3.35 10.26 29.92
CA LYS A 546 -4.20 9.12 30.26
C LYS A 546 -3.39 7.82 30.39
N ASN A 547 -2.55 7.51 29.40
CA ASN A 547 -1.77 6.28 29.42
C ASN A 547 -0.63 6.30 30.45
N LEU A 548 -0.01 7.46 30.68
CA LEU A 548 1.04 7.58 31.71
C LEU A 548 0.46 7.55 33.12
N LYS A 549 -0.73 8.15 33.38
CA LYS A 549 -1.41 8.06 34.69
C LYS A 549 -1.86 6.63 34.97
N TYR A 550 -2.32 5.89 33.97
CA TYR A 550 -2.67 4.48 34.12
C TYR A 550 -1.56 3.66 34.81
N LEU A 551 -0.27 3.95 34.51
CA LEU A 551 0.87 3.29 35.15
C LEU A 551 1.01 3.64 36.65
N ILE A 552 0.59 4.85 37.04
CA ILE A 552 0.61 5.29 38.45
C ILE A 552 -0.52 4.59 39.21
N ASP A 553 -1.72 4.60 38.63
CA ASP A 553 -2.94 4.07 39.23
C ASP A 553 -2.90 2.53 39.40
N ASN A 554 -2.14 1.84 38.53
CA ASN A 554 -1.95 0.39 38.58
C ASN A 554 -0.62 -0.03 39.23
N GLU A 555 0.05 0.85 39.97
CA GLU A 555 1.29 0.57 40.70
C GLU A 555 2.35 -0.16 39.89
N ALA A 556 2.63 0.34 38.69
CA ALA A 556 3.59 -0.26 37.78
C ALA A 556 4.98 -0.37 38.41
N SER A 557 5.75 -1.37 37.98
CA SER A 557 7.13 -1.54 38.47
C SER A 557 7.99 -0.30 38.20
N PRO A 558 9.06 -0.08 38.97
CA PRO A 558 9.97 1.09 38.85
C PRO A 558 10.47 1.35 37.43
N VAL A 559 10.64 0.29 36.63
CA VAL A 559 11.08 0.36 35.22
C VAL A 559 10.09 1.14 34.35
N PHE A 560 8.80 1.06 34.62
CA PHE A 560 7.75 1.77 33.87
C PHE A 560 7.33 3.06 34.57
N LEU A 561 7.31 3.07 35.90
CA LEU A 561 6.79 4.18 36.69
C LEU A 561 7.72 5.39 36.69
N SER A 562 9.05 5.18 36.79
CA SER A 562 10.00 6.29 36.79
C SER A 562 10.03 7.08 35.47
N PRO A 563 10.03 6.46 34.25
CA PRO A 563 9.86 7.21 33.02
C PRO A 563 8.47 7.87 32.89
N ALA A 564 7.41 7.22 33.38
CA ALA A 564 6.07 7.80 33.33
C ALA A 564 5.99 9.12 34.11
N LEU A 565 6.50 9.15 35.34
CA LEU A 565 6.59 10.35 36.17
C LEU A 565 7.42 11.47 35.52
N TYR A 566 8.55 11.12 34.91
CA TYR A 566 9.40 12.06 34.18
C TYR A 566 8.67 12.69 32.98
N HIS A 567 7.97 11.88 32.20
CA HIS A 567 7.27 12.39 31.01
C HIS A 567 6.03 13.18 31.40
N LEU A 568 5.32 12.84 32.47
CA LEU A 568 4.26 13.67 33.03
C LEU A 568 4.78 15.02 33.53
N TYR A 569 5.91 15.04 34.26
CA TYR A 569 6.61 16.28 34.60
C TYR A 569 6.85 17.15 33.36
N LYS A 570 7.39 16.55 32.28
CA LYS A 570 7.68 17.27 31.02
C LYS A 570 6.44 17.78 30.31
N ILE A 571 5.30 17.09 30.40
CA ILE A 571 4.03 17.53 29.79
C ILE A 571 3.48 18.72 30.56
N TYR A 572 3.45 18.62 31.89
CA TYR A 572 2.88 19.68 32.74
C TYR A 572 3.81 20.89 32.92
N LEU A 573 5.10 20.80 32.58
CA LEU A 573 6.03 21.92 32.66
C LEU A 573 5.55 23.14 31.86
N ASP A 574 4.89 22.90 30.72
CA ASP A 574 4.32 23.96 29.85
C ASP A 574 2.91 24.41 30.29
N GLU A 575 2.22 23.68 31.17
CA GLU A 575 0.80 23.91 31.51
C GLU A 575 0.58 24.36 32.96
N SER A 576 1.29 23.74 33.89
CA SER A 576 1.12 23.99 35.33
C SER A 576 2.39 23.66 36.09
N ASN A 577 3.10 24.71 36.52
CA ASN A 577 4.32 24.55 37.31
C ASN A 577 4.08 23.78 38.64
N GLU A 578 2.90 23.88 39.22
CA GLU A 578 2.56 23.18 40.46
C GLU A 578 2.47 21.67 40.24
N LEU A 579 1.69 21.23 39.26
CA LEU A 579 1.60 19.82 38.89
C LEU A 579 2.92 19.24 38.41
N ALA A 580 3.68 20.01 37.62
CA ALA A 580 5.01 19.60 37.22
C ALA A 580 5.92 19.35 38.44
N ASN A 581 5.96 20.28 39.38
CA ASN A 581 6.76 20.13 40.59
C ASN A 581 6.30 18.96 41.46
N ASP A 582 5.02 18.67 41.52
CA ASP A 582 4.48 17.49 42.23
C ASP A 582 5.04 16.17 41.59
N TYR A 583 4.97 16.02 40.26
CA TYR A 583 5.53 14.84 39.60
C TYR A 583 7.05 14.75 39.74
N LYS A 584 7.77 15.88 39.73
CA LYS A 584 9.20 15.95 39.99
C LYS A 584 9.51 15.46 41.41
N ARG A 585 8.81 15.95 42.42
CA ARG A 585 8.99 15.52 43.82
C ARG A 585 8.67 14.05 44.02
N LYS A 586 7.56 13.55 43.43
CA LYS A 586 7.21 12.12 43.46
C LYS A 586 8.29 11.24 42.85
N LEU A 587 8.88 11.65 41.72
CA LEU A 587 9.93 10.91 41.04
C LEU A 587 11.23 10.85 41.89
N ILE A 588 11.68 11.98 42.39
CA ILE A 588 12.92 12.07 43.19
C ILE A 588 12.77 11.30 44.51
N ARG A 589 11.60 11.41 45.17
CA ARG A 589 11.32 10.74 46.44
C ARG A 589 11.20 9.21 46.29
N LYS A 590 10.47 8.73 45.30
CA LYS A 590 10.23 7.29 45.09
C LYS A 590 11.41 6.56 44.45
N PHE A 591 12.12 7.24 43.53
CA PHE A 591 13.20 6.64 42.73
C PHE A 591 14.44 7.51 42.65
N PRO A 592 15.14 7.79 43.79
CA PRO A 592 16.28 8.70 43.82
C PRO A 592 17.45 8.24 42.95
N GLU A 593 17.66 6.93 42.85
CA GLU A 593 18.73 6.33 42.05
C GLU A 593 18.40 6.19 40.55
N SER A 594 17.14 6.48 40.14
CA SER A 594 16.79 6.41 38.75
C SER A 594 17.55 7.44 37.93
N VAL A 595 17.90 7.09 36.69
CA VAL A 595 18.54 8.03 35.76
C VAL A 595 17.68 9.27 35.54
N TYR A 596 16.36 9.13 35.59
CA TYR A 596 15.41 10.25 35.46
C TYR A 596 15.49 11.23 36.63
N SER A 597 15.65 10.73 37.86
CA SER A 597 15.82 11.56 39.02
C SER A 597 17.17 12.29 39.00
N LYS A 598 18.23 11.59 38.62
CA LYS A 598 19.58 12.16 38.45
C LYS A 598 19.63 13.28 37.42
N VAL A 599 18.94 13.11 36.30
CA VAL A 599 18.76 14.15 35.26
C VAL A 599 18.06 15.40 35.81
N LEU A 600 17.04 15.23 36.67
CA LEU A 600 16.29 16.35 37.25
C LEU A 600 17.01 17.05 38.43
N GLN A 601 17.88 16.34 39.13
CA GLN A 601 18.69 16.89 40.23
C GLN A 601 19.91 17.65 39.72
N ASN A 602 20.58 17.12 38.70
CA ASN A 602 21.81 17.69 38.12
C ASN A 602 21.70 17.83 36.61
N PRO A 603 20.88 18.76 36.08
CA PRO A 603 20.66 18.91 34.68
C PRO A 603 21.95 19.23 33.90
N ASP A 604 22.90 19.97 34.47
CA ASP A 604 24.15 20.38 33.83
C ASP A 604 25.10 19.22 33.53
N ASN A 605 25.10 18.19 34.37
CA ASN A 605 25.92 16.98 34.15
C ASN A 605 25.37 16.09 33.03
N TYR A 606 24.10 16.23 32.67
CA TYR A 606 23.44 15.43 31.65
C TYR A 606 23.07 16.22 30.39
N VAL A 607 23.07 17.55 30.47
CA VAL A 607 22.92 18.42 29.31
C VAL A 607 24.32 18.69 28.75
N LEU A 608 24.79 17.85 27.86
CA LEU A 608 26.05 18.01 27.16
C LEU A 608 25.98 19.21 26.21
N GLY A 609 26.24 20.43 26.72
CA GLY A 609 26.44 21.66 25.97
C GLY A 609 25.48 21.91 24.78
N GLU A 610 25.97 21.85 23.56
CA GLU A 610 25.23 22.17 22.31
C GLU A 610 24.19 21.12 21.86
N LEU A 611 23.98 20.01 22.57
CA LEU A 611 23.12 18.89 22.15
C LEU A 611 21.66 19.10 22.54
N ARG A 612 20.95 19.98 21.82
CA ARG A 612 19.56 20.29 22.11
C ARG A 612 18.55 19.35 21.42
N THR A 613 18.94 18.53 20.46
CA THR A 613 18.03 17.70 19.68
C THR A 613 18.38 16.21 19.72
N PRO A 614 17.39 15.29 19.67
CA PRO A 614 17.65 13.86 19.57
C PRO A 614 18.55 13.47 18.38
N LYS A 615 18.51 14.24 17.29
CA LYS A 615 19.37 14.04 16.13
C LYS A 615 20.83 14.34 16.45
N SER A 616 21.12 15.48 17.07
CA SER A 616 22.50 15.86 17.42
C SER A 616 23.10 14.90 18.45
N MET A 617 22.28 14.43 19.40
CA MET A 617 22.69 13.41 20.38
C MET A 617 23.09 12.10 19.71
N TYR A 618 22.24 11.57 18.81
CA TYR A 618 22.56 10.38 18.03
C TYR A 618 23.84 10.53 17.20
N LEU A 619 23.99 11.67 16.50
CA LEU A 619 25.15 11.93 15.65
C LEU A 619 26.45 12.00 16.44
N LYS A 620 26.43 12.50 17.68
CA LYS A 620 27.62 12.51 18.56
C LYS A 620 28.11 11.10 18.90
N VAL A 621 27.16 10.20 19.26
CA VAL A 621 27.51 8.79 19.52
C VAL A 621 28.00 8.11 18.25
N LEU A 622 27.35 8.36 17.12
CA LEU A 622 27.76 7.80 15.83
C LEU A 622 29.17 8.23 15.45
N LYS A 623 29.53 9.50 15.68
CA LYS A 623 30.87 10.01 15.43
C LYS A 623 31.92 9.25 16.27
N LYS A 624 31.67 9.07 17.58
CA LYS A 624 32.60 8.31 18.49
C LYS A 624 32.69 6.83 18.10
N HIS A 625 31.59 6.25 17.64
CA HIS A 625 31.60 4.87 17.12
C HIS A 625 32.45 4.75 15.84
N LEU A 626 32.36 5.70 14.92
CA LEU A 626 33.16 5.72 13.69
C LEU A 626 34.64 5.98 13.94
N GLU A 627 34.96 6.74 14.98
CA GLU A 627 36.34 6.97 15.46
C GLU A 627 36.91 5.73 16.15
N GLY A 628 36.17 4.65 16.37
CA GLY A 628 36.60 3.46 17.09
C GLY A 628 36.58 3.60 18.61
N ASN A 629 36.15 4.74 19.15
CA ASN A 629 36.09 5.01 20.60
C ASN A 629 34.81 4.40 21.21
N TYR A 630 34.68 3.07 21.15
CA TYR A 630 33.47 2.34 21.53
C TYR A 630 33.09 2.52 23.01
N SER A 631 34.05 2.58 23.93
CA SER A 631 33.78 2.78 25.36
C SER A 631 33.20 4.17 25.63
N GLU A 632 33.77 5.21 25.02
CA GLU A 632 33.25 6.58 25.11
C GLU A 632 31.89 6.70 24.45
N ALA A 633 31.70 6.08 23.26
CA ALA A 633 30.42 6.04 22.57
C ALA A 633 29.33 5.37 23.42
N LEU A 634 29.66 4.28 24.15
CA LEU A 634 28.71 3.61 25.05
C LEU A 634 28.38 4.49 26.27
N SER A 635 29.36 5.13 26.89
CA SER A 635 29.15 6.05 28.01
C SER A 635 28.22 7.22 27.61
N ILE A 636 28.47 7.84 26.45
CA ILE A 636 27.60 8.90 25.94
C ILE A 636 26.20 8.34 25.64
N MET A 637 26.09 7.15 25.03
CA MET A 637 24.82 6.52 24.72
C MET A 637 23.96 6.30 25.97
N GLU A 638 24.56 5.81 27.05
CA GLU A 638 23.82 5.58 28.31
C GLU A 638 23.35 6.89 28.93
N SER A 639 24.14 7.96 28.86
CA SER A 639 23.78 9.27 29.41
C SER A 639 22.65 9.95 28.64
N ILE A 640 22.55 9.74 27.30
CA ILE A 640 21.52 10.35 26.45
C ILE A 640 20.32 9.47 26.20
N LYS A 641 20.36 8.18 26.55
CA LYS A 641 19.29 7.20 26.29
C LYS A 641 17.91 7.71 26.75
N VAL A 642 17.86 8.29 27.94
CA VAL A 642 16.64 8.86 28.54
C VAL A 642 16.07 9.98 27.67
N LEU A 643 16.92 10.83 27.13
CA LEU A 643 16.52 11.97 26.29
C LEU A 643 16.08 11.54 24.88
N LEU A 644 16.52 10.37 24.42
CA LEU A 644 16.14 9.78 23.15
C LEU A 644 14.83 9.00 23.23
N THR A 645 14.41 8.60 24.43
CA THR A 645 13.21 7.76 24.65
C THR A 645 11.95 8.42 24.08
N GLY A 646 11.19 7.68 23.26
CA GLY A 646 10.00 8.16 22.57
C GLY A 646 10.28 8.94 21.27
N SER A 647 11.52 9.32 20.98
CA SER A 647 11.86 10.02 19.75
C SER A 647 11.98 9.07 18.56
N LYS A 648 11.82 9.58 17.33
CA LYS A 648 12.07 8.83 16.10
C LYS A 648 13.52 8.32 15.94
N TRP A 649 14.43 8.81 16.79
CA TRP A 649 15.84 8.42 16.77
C TRP A 649 16.13 7.27 17.74
N GLU A 650 15.22 6.99 18.68
CA GLU A 650 15.41 5.94 19.67
C GLU A 650 15.71 4.56 19.04
N PRO A 651 14.96 4.03 18.06
CA PRO A 651 15.27 2.73 17.46
C PRO A 651 16.66 2.70 16.80
N LYS A 652 17.06 3.80 16.13
CA LYS A 652 18.38 3.92 15.49
C LYS A 652 19.51 3.95 16.54
N ALA A 653 19.28 4.65 17.65
CA ALA A 653 20.23 4.73 18.73
C ALA A 653 20.39 3.36 19.43
N MET A 654 19.31 2.63 19.64
CA MET A 654 19.36 1.29 20.21
C MET A 654 20.08 0.30 19.29
N PHE A 655 19.93 0.44 17.97
CA PHE A 655 20.67 -0.36 16.99
C PHE A 655 22.17 -0.02 16.99
N LEU A 656 22.52 1.25 17.08
CA LEU A 656 23.90 1.69 17.24
C LEU A 656 24.49 1.16 18.56
N LYS A 657 23.74 1.19 19.66
CA LYS A 657 24.14 0.58 20.94
C LYS A 657 24.42 -0.91 20.80
N ALA A 658 23.57 -1.66 20.07
CA ALA A 658 23.79 -3.07 19.78
C ALA A 658 25.12 -3.30 19.05
N GLN A 659 25.42 -2.47 18.05
CA GLN A 659 26.71 -2.53 17.34
C GLN A 659 27.91 -2.24 18.24
N ILE A 660 27.81 -1.23 19.11
CA ILE A 660 28.85 -0.88 20.07
C ILE A 660 29.09 -2.04 21.05
N LEU A 661 28.01 -2.58 21.64
CA LEU A 661 28.11 -3.72 22.58
C LEU A 661 28.64 -4.97 21.90
N GLY A 662 28.26 -5.22 20.64
CA GLY A 662 28.82 -6.30 19.84
C GLY A 662 30.33 -6.17 19.64
N ARG A 663 30.86 -4.95 19.48
CA ARG A 663 32.29 -4.68 19.37
C ARG A 663 33.03 -4.89 20.71
N LEU A 664 32.45 -4.43 21.82
CA LEU A 664 33.05 -4.52 23.15
C LEU A 664 32.87 -5.89 23.78
N ASN A 665 31.67 -6.44 23.79
CA ASN A 665 31.27 -7.62 24.57
C ASN A 665 31.00 -8.88 23.71
N GLY A 666 31.12 -8.76 22.39
CA GLY A 666 31.08 -9.87 21.46
C GLY A 666 29.67 -10.24 20.96
N LYS A 667 29.64 -11.41 20.31
CA LYS A 667 28.45 -11.90 19.58
C LYS A 667 27.19 -12.00 20.44
N LYS A 668 27.31 -12.59 21.64
CA LYS A 668 26.17 -12.82 22.52
C LYS A 668 25.47 -11.51 22.92
N ALA A 669 26.27 -10.50 23.30
CA ALA A 669 25.74 -9.19 23.64
C ALA A 669 25.04 -8.50 22.43
N LEU A 670 25.55 -8.68 21.22
CA LEU A 670 24.91 -8.20 19.98
C LEU A 670 23.56 -8.89 19.75
N GLU A 671 23.51 -10.22 19.84
CA GLU A 671 22.29 -11.02 19.64
C GLU A 671 21.20 -10.64 20.65
N GLU A 672 21.55 -10.51 21.93
CA GLU A 672 20.63 -10.08 22.99
C GLU A 672 20.04 -8.69 22.72
N GLN A 673 20.86 -7.73 22.32
CA GLN A 673 20.39 -6.38 22.00
C GLN A 673 19.55 -6.32 20.73
N LEU A 674 19.89 -7.10 19.70
CA LEU A 674 19.07 -7.21 18.48
C LEU A 674 17.71 -7.83 18.80
N ALA A 675 17.64 -8.83 19.67
CA ALA A 675 16.38 -9.43 20.12
C ALA A 675 15.50 -8.41 20.88
N ILE A 676 16.10 -7.56 21.72
CA ILE A 676 15.41 -6.48 22.42
C ILE A 676 14.83 -5.47 21.40
N ILE A 677 15.60 -5.09 20.39
CA ILE A 677 15.13 -4.16 19.35
C ILE A 677 13.94 -4.72 18.57
N ILE A 678 13.98 -6.00 18.21
CA ILE A 678 12.88 -6.68 17.51
C ILE A 678 11.63 -6.69 18.38
N LYS A 679 11.78 -6.92 19.70
CA LYS A 679 10.68 -6.93 20.66
C LYS A 679 10.08 -5.55 20.91
N ASP A 680 10.93 -4.53 21.12
CA ASP A 680 10.51 -3.20 21.56
C ASP A 680 10.06 -2.29 20.41
N TYR A 681 10.49 -2.56 19.17
CA TYR A 681 10.17 -1.75 17.98
C TYR A 681 9.73 -2.61 16.79
N PRO A 682 8.77 -3.53 16.94
CA PRO A 682 8.46 -4.60 15.97
C PRO A 682 8.12 -4.11 14.57
N ASN A 683 7.54 -2.92 14.46
CA ASN A 683 7.09 -2.34 13.18
C ASN A 683 8.08 -1.33 12.59
N SER A 684 9.27 -1.17 13.20
CA SER A 684 10.28 -0.25 12.70
C SER A 684 11.12 -0.89 11.59
N LYS A 685 11.56 -0.08 10.61
CA LYS A 685 12.56 -0.53 9.61
C LYS A 685 13.85 -1.04 10.27
N ILE A 686 14.14 -0.58 11.46
CA ILE A 686 15.30 -1.00 12.24
C ILE A 686 15.11 -2.41 12.80
N ALA A 687 13.91 -2.79 13.22
CA ALA A 687 13.62 -4.16 13.65
C ALA A 687 13.77 -5.17 12.51
N VAL A 688 13.32 -4.80 11.29
CA VAL A 688 13.52 -5.64 10.10
C VAL A 688 15.01 -5.84 9.84
N LYS A 689 15.83 -4.76 9.91
CA LYS A 689 17.26 -4.84 9.76
C LYS A 689 17.91 -5.68 10.88
N ALA A 690 17.49 -5.48 12.13
CA ALA A 690 17.97 -6.26 13.28
C ALA A 690 17.70 -7.76 13.12
N LYS A 691 16.53 -8.13 12.60
CA LYS A 691 16.18 -9.52 12.30
C LYS A 691 17.06 -10.10 11.19
N THR A 692 17.26 -9.35 10.10
CA THR A 692 18.15 -9.78 9.00
C THR A 692 19.58 -9.98 9.50
N ASP A 693 20.09 -9.06 10.31
CA ASP A 693 21.44 -9.15 10.88
C ASP A 693 21.55 -10.36 11.81
N LEU A 694 20.55 -10.62 12.65
CA LEU A 694 20.49 -11.79 13.53
C LEU A 694 20.50 -13.11 12.74
N ASP A 695 19.71 -13.19 11.66
CA ASP A 695 19.65 -14.35 10.77
C ASP A 695 21.00 -14.57 10.06
N ASN A 696 21.65 -13.48 9.61
CA ASN A 696 22.97 -13.53 8.97
C ASN A 696 24.09 -13.98 9.93
N ILE A 697 24.07 -13.50 11.18
CA ILE A 697 24.99 -13.95 12.22
C ILE A 697 24.88 -15.46 12.43
N ASN A 698 23.66 -15.99 12.44
CA ASN A 698 23.42 -17.41 12.64
C ASN A 698 23.82 -18.26 11.42
N LYS A 699 23.68 -17.76 10.18
CA LYS A 699 24.10 -18.43 8.95
C LYS A 699 25.61 -18.44 8.75
N SER A 700 26.26 -17.30 8.92
CA SER A 700 27.70 -17.14 8.63
C SER A 700 28.60 -17.99 9.51
N PHE A 701 28.12 -18.45 10.66
CA PHE A 701 28.86 -19.37 11.54
C PHE A 701 28.84 -20.84 11.07
N LYS A 702 27.86 -21.22 10.21
CA LYS A 702 27.73 -22.60 9.69
C LYS A 702 28.55 -22.87 8.43
N GLU A 703 28.95 -21.85 7.68
CA GLU A 703 29.52 -22.02 6.34
C GLU A 703 31.07 -21.91 6.24
N GLN A 704 31.76 -21.53 7.29
CA GLN A 704 33.19 -21.14 7.19
C GLN A 704 34.23 -22.15 7.70
N THR A 705 34.07 -23.43 7.42
CA THR A 705 35.07 -24.45 7.76
C THR A 705 36.07 -24.82 6.66
N LYS A 706 36.10 -24.13 5.54
CA LYS A 706 36.94 -24.45 4.35
C LYS A 706 37.91 -23.34 3.95
N THR A 707 38.65 -22.71 4.86
CA THR A 707 39.75 -21.80 4.49
C THR A 707 41.10 -22.37 4.91
N LEU A 708 42.07 -22.25 4.00
CA LEU A 708 43.51 -22.63 4.23
C LEU A 708 43.97 -22.23 5.62
N ALA A 709 44.65 -23.18 6.30
CA ALA A 709 45.17 -23.00 7.65
C ALA A 709 46.24 -21.90 7.67
N GLN A 710 45.85 -20.67 7.94
CA GLN A 710 46.74 -19.55 8.21
C GLN A 710 46.81 -19.28 9.69
N PHE A 711 47.99 -18.97 10.20
CA PHE A 711 48.21 -18.59 11.60
C PHE A 711 48.16 -17.08 11.77
N LYS A 712 47.80 -16.69 12.97
CA LYS A 712 47.91 -15.30 13.47
C LYS A 712 48.76 -15.28 14.70
N TRP A 713 49.64 -14.31 14.75
CA TRP A 713 50.45 -14.05 15.94
C TRP A 713 49.91 -12.81 16.63
N VAL A 714 49.46 -12.94 17.89
CA VAL A 714 48.63 -11.98 18.60
C VAL A 714 49.34 -11.47 19.84
N PHE A 715 49.36 -10.17 20.01
CA PHE A 715 49.99 -9.48 21.16
C PHE A 715 48.90 -8.66 21.89
N PRO A 716 48.29 -9.20 22.95
CA PRO A 716 47.36 -8.48 23.80
C PRO A 716 48.04 -7.42 24.64
N TYR A 717 47.47 -6.23 24.73
CA TYR A 717 47.95 -5.19 25.65
C TYR A 717 46.77 -4.40 26.23
N LYS A 718 46.96 -3.82 27.44
CA LYS A 718 45.96 -2.96 28.08
C LYS A 718 45.97 -1.57 27.43
N LYS A 719 44.80 -1.02 27.17
CA LYS A 719 44.64 0.30 26.55
C LYS A 719 45.29 1.43 27.37
N ASP A 720 45.24 1.35 28.70
CA ASP A 720 45.77 2.38 29.63
C ASP A 720 47.18 2.08 30.13
N SER A 721 47.87 1.09 29.52
CA SER A 721 49.25 0.79 29.86
C SER A 721 50.18 1.85 29.22
N LYS A 722 51.34 2.08 29.87
CA LYS A 722 52.42 2.91 29.33
C LYS A 722 53.08 2.31 28.08
N PHE A 723 52.47 1.30 27.51
CA PHE A 723 52.96 0.57 26.36
C PHE A 723 52.66 1.37 25.05
N ASP A 724 53.75 1.73 24.37
CA ASP A 724 53.65 2.44 23.08
C ASP A 724 53.39 1.42 21.95
N SER A 725 52.09 1.24 21.64
CA SER A 725 51.66 0.32 20.58
C SER A 725 52.09 0.79 19.18
N ASN A 726 52.26 2.10 18.97
CA ASN A 726 52.69 2.62 17.67
C ASN A 726 54.19 2.33 17.45
N GLN A 727 55.02 2.52 18.48
CA GLN A 727 56.43 2.17 18.40
C GLN A 727 56.66 0.68 18.10
N LEU A 728 55.84 -0.21 18.65
CA LEU A 728 55.91 -1.64 18.34
C LEU A 728 55.44 -1.91 16.89
N ILE A 729 54.36 -1.31 16.45
CA ILE A 729 53.83 -1.49 15.11
C ILE A 729 54.82 -0.98 14.05
N ASP A 730 55.43 0.16 14.28
CA ASP A 730 56.44 0.74 13.39
C ASP A 730 57.71 -0.12 13.35
N SER A 731 58.19 -0.57 14.49
CA SER A 731 59.32 -1.49 14.59
C SER A 731 59.05 -2.81 13.87
N LEU A 732 57.85 -3.39 14.03
CA LEU A 732 57.47 -4.62 13.34
C LEU A 732 57.32 -4.39 11.83
N ASN A 733 56.76 -3.28 11.37
CA ASN A 733 56.60 -2.97 9.96
C ASN A 733 57.96 -2.80 9.27
N ILE A 734 58.93 -2.12 9.90
CA ILE A 734 60.27 -1.95 9.38
C ILE A 734 60.95 -3.31 9.23
N ASN A 735 60.88 -4.14 10.25
CA ASN A 735 61.57 -5.46 10.24
C ASN A 735 60.89 -6.46 9.27
N ILE A 736 59.54 -6.44 9.15
CA ILE A 736 58.77 -7.30 8.22
C ILE A 736 59.05 -6.89 6.77
N ASN A 737 59.19 -5.61 6.49
CA ASN A 737 59.53 -5.10 5.16
C ASN A 737 60.96 -5.49 4.75
N GLN A 738 61.96 -5.47 5.68
CA GLN A 738 63.32 -5.91 5.47
C GLN A 738 63.41 -7.43 5.19
N LEU A 739 62.51 -8.21 5.79
CA LEU A 739 62.47 -9.67 5.59
C LEU A 739 61.78 -10.12 4.32
N GLN A 740 61.33 -9.21 3.47
CA GLN A 740 60.64 -9.48 2.15
C GLN A 740 59.45 -10.46 2.27
N THR A 741 58.75 -10.47 3.43
CA THR A 741 57.60 -11.32 3.63
C THR A 741 56.36 -10.69 2.99
N LYS A 742 56.14 -10.89 1.69
CA LYS A 742 55.18 -10.23 0.81
C LYS A 742 53.69 -10.32 1.23
N ASN A 743 53.35 -11.18 2.20
CA ASN A 743 51.93 -11.43 2.56
C ASN A 743 51.62 -11.11 4.04
N TRP A 744 52.54 -10.57 4.81
CA TRP A 744 52.27 -10.25 6.20
C TRP A 744 51.67 -8.86 6.34
N ARG A 745 50.64 -8.75 7.18
CA ARG A 745 49.98 -7.49 7.49
C ARG A 745 49.82 -7.36 9.00
N ILE A 746 50.11 -6.20 9.56
CA ILE A 746 49.88 -5.88 10.96
C ILE A 746 48.62 -5.07 11.11
N THR A 747 47.80 -5.41 12.11
CA THR A 747 46.62 -4.64 12.50
C THR A 747 46.66 -4.40 14.03
N ASN A 748 46.04 -3.28 14.46
CA ASN A 748 45.77 -3.01 15.84
C ASN A 748 44.25 -3.11 16.03
N ASP A 749 43.79 -4.20 16.61
CA ASP A 749 42.38 -4.54 16.71
C ASP A 749 41.90 -4.31 18.16
N ILE A 750 40.80 -3.55 18.30
CA ILE A 750 40.16 -3.34 19.61
C ILE A 750 39.48 -4.63 20.04
N TYR A 751 39.95 -5.28 21.09
CA TYR A 751 39.36 -6.50 21.59
C TYR A 751 38.15 -6.24 22.50
N ASN A 752 38.30 -5.43 23.54
CA ASN A 752 37.19 -5.00 24.43
C ASN A 752 37.44 -3.58 24.99
N SER A 753 36.77 -3.20 26.08
CA SER A 753 37.00 -1.93 26.77
C SER A 753 38.43 -1.74 27.27
N ASP A 754 39.08 -2.83 27.69
CA ASP A 754 40.35 -2.82 28.46
C ASP A 754 41.55 -3.24 27.61
N TYR A 755 41.34 -4.09 26.61
CA TYR A 755 42.40 -4.70 25.82
C TYR A 755 42.31 -4.41 24.33
N GLN A 756 43.50 -4.26 23.71
CA GLN A 756 43.70 -4.23 22.27
C GLN A 756 44.68 -5.31 21.87
N PHE A 757 44.61 -5.77 20.65
CA PHE A 757 45.45 -6.81 20.09
C PHE A 757 46.20 -6.26 18.87
N ILE A 758 47.55 -6.29 18.94
CA ILE A 758 48.35 -6.17 17.74
C ILE A 758 48.40 -7.55 17.11
N VAL A 759 48.01 -7.67 15.85
CA VAL A 759 47.85 -8.96 15.17
C VAL A 759 48.68 -8.97 13.89
N ILE A 760 49.56 -9.96 13.76
CA ILE A 760 50.28 -10.22 12.53
C ILE A 760 49.54 -11.31 11.77
N HIS A 761 49.10 -10.97 10.54
CA HIS A 761 48.35 -11.83 9.63
C HIS A 761 49.23 -12.37 8.51
N GLY A 762 48.77 -13.46 7.82
CA GLY A 762 49.39 -13.96 6.61
C GLY A 762 50.46 -15.03 6.84
N ILE A 763 50.60 -15.52 8.09
CA ILE A 763 51.58 -16.55 8.49
C ILE A 763 51.10 -17.92 8.00
N LYS A 764 51.92 -18.66 7.26
CA LYS A 764 51.58 -19.97 6.70
C LYS A 764 51.88 -21.15 7.62
N SER A 765 52.92 -21.03 8.48
CA SER A 765 53.35 -22.08 9.43
C SER A 765 53.89 -21.51 10.74
N LYS A 766 53.90 -22.31 11.84
CA LYS A 766 54.52 -21.91 13.11
C LYS A 766 56.04 -21.75 12.96
N LEU A 767 56.70 -22.54 12.09
CA LEU A 767 58.12 -22.45 11.80
C LEU A 767 58.53 -21.08 11.23
N GLU A 768 57.67 -20.42 10.47
CA GLU A 768 57.89 -19.06 10.00
C GLU A 768 58.01 -18.08 11.17
N ILE A 769 57.21 -18.24 12.22
CA ILE A 769 57.29 -17.38 13.41
C ILE A 769 58.61 -17.56 14.14
N ASP A 770 59.07 -18.80 14.32
CA ASP A 770 60.32 -19.11 15.02
C ASP A 770 61.54 -18.61 14.22
N SER A 771 61.52 -18.75 12.92
CA SER A 771 62.61 -18.22 12.06
C SER A 771 62.66 -16.70 12.04
N ILE A 772 61.54 -16.02 12.22
CA ILE A 772 61.46 -14.57 12.28
C ILE A 772 61.87 -14.06 13.67
N LYS A 773 61.47 -14.74 14.74
CA LYS A 773 61.90 -14.43 16.08
C LYS A 773 63.44 -14.35 16.18
N GLN A 774 64.13 -15.28 15.54
CA GLN A 774 65.61 -15.30 15.48
C GLN A 774 66.22 -14.12 14.71
N LYS A 775 65.49 -13.47 13.83
CA LYS A 775 65.93 -12.34 12.99
C LYS A 775 65.53 -10.96 13.53
N LEU A 776 64.61 -10.91 14.52
CA LEU A 776 64.15 -9.66 15.10
C LEU A 776 65.22 -9.10 16.09
N PRO A 777 65.39 -7.76 16.15
CA PRO A 777 66.27 -7.13 17.12
C PRO A 777 65.87 -7.46 18.56
N HIS A 778 66.86 -7.56 19.47
CA HIS A 778 66.60 -7.89 20.86
C HIS A 778 65.67 -6.88 21.56
N THR A 779 65.67 -5.62 21.10
CA THR A 779 64.79 -4.55 21.59
C THR A 779 63.33 -4.82 21.21
N THR A 780 63.10 -5.29 19.98
CA THR A 780 61.75 -5.67 19.53
C THR A 780 61.27 -6.95 20.21
N LEU A 781 62.16 -7.94 20.41
CA LEU A 781 61.85 -9.19 21.12
C LEU A 781 61.44 -8.93 22.57
N LYS A 782 62.14 -8.01 23.27
CA LYS A 782 61.81 -7.63 24.63
C LYS A 782 60.43 -6.95 24.76
N LEU A 783 59.99 -6.26 23.72
CA LEU A 783 58.64 -5.69 23.62
C LEU A 783 57.56 -6.76 23.33
N LEU A 784 57.97 -7.87 22.70
CA LEU A 784 57.10 -8.98 22.35
C LEU A 784 56.91 -10.02 23.45
N ASP A 785 57.82 -10.06 24.46
CA ASP A 785 57.91 -11.15 25.48
C ASP A 785 56.77 -11.16 26.52
N SER A 786 55.87 -10.20 26.53
CA SER A 786 54.74 -10.18 27.41
C SER A 786 53.47 -10.69 26.74
N ASN A 787 53.01 -11.87 27.12
CA ASN A 787 51.67 -12.42 26.84
C ASN A 787 51.24 -12.54 25.34
N ASN A 788 52.16 -12.98 24.46
CA ASN A 788 51.76 -13.27 23.07
C ASN A 788 51.28 -14.70 22.87
N PHE A 789 50.43 -14.94 21.88
CA PHE A 789 50.00 -16.28 21.50
C PHE A 789 49.82 -16.43 19.99
N VAL A 790 50.00 -17.66 19.53
CA VAL A 790 49.83 -18.02 18.11
C VAL A 790 48.62 -18.93 17.98
N THR A 791 47.75 -18.58 17.08
CA THR A 791 46.50 -19.35 16.86
C THR A 791 46.13 -19.43 15.39
N LEU A 792 45.34 -20.43 15.02
CA LEU A 792 44.77 -20.50 13.67
C LEU A 792 43.80 -19.35 13.44
N SER A 793 43.70 -18.87 12.20
CA SER A 793 42.78 -17.77 11.81
C SER A 793 41.34 -18.03 12.21
N ALA A 794 40.88 -19.27 12.12
CA ALA A 794 39.52 -19.68 12.52
C ALA A 794 39.35 -19.58 14.05
N GLN A 795 40.33 -20.01 14.82
CA GLN A 795 40.32 -19.92 16.29
C GLN A 795 40.41 -18.47 16.75
N PHE A 796 41.29 -17.68 16.12
CA PHE A 796 41.38 -16.24 16.43
C PHE A 796 40.02 -15.53 16.20
N ARG A 797 39.35 -15.84 15.07
CA ARG A 797 38.02 -15.27 14.79
C ARG A 797 37.05 -15.65 15.90
N LYS A 798 37.04 -16.90 16.35
CA LYS A 798 36.18 -17.35 17.44
C LYS A 798 36.48 -16.61 18.73
N ILE A 799 37.76 -16.55 19.13
CA ILE A 799 38.22 -15.81 20.31
C ILE A 799 37.78 -14.36 20.26
N PHE A 800 37.97 -13.71 19.11
CA PHE A 800 37.68 -12.29 18.92
C PHE A 800 36.20 -11.97 18.94
N ILE A 801 35.36 -12.83 18.33
CA ILE A 801 33.90 -12.65 18.24
C ILE A 801 33.21 -13.05 19.56
N GLU A 802 33.61 -14.14 20.17
CA GLU A 802 33.02 -14.64 21.42
C GLU A 802 33.63 -13.98 22.67
N LYS A 803 34.71 -13.18 22.52
CA LYS A 803 35.47 -12.57 23.61
C LYS A 803 36.01 -13.62 24.63
N SER A 804 36.39 -14.78 24.09
CA SER A 804 36.83 -15.95 24.90
C SER A 804 38.33 -16.05 25.12
N TRP A 805 39.10 -14.96 24.93
CA TRP A 805 40.53 -14.95 25.24
C TRP A 805 40.73 -15.27 26.71
N PRO A 806 41.54 -16.27 27.02
CA PRO A 806 41.69 -16.76 28.35
C PRO A 806 42.22 -15.64 29.23
N ARG A 807 41.54 -15.36 30.31
CA ARG A 807 42.11 -14.61 31.42
C ARG A 807 43.25 -15.48 31.94
N VAL A 808 44.46 -15.09 31.67
CA VAL A 808 45.62 -15.63 32.38
C VAL A 808 45.41 -15.24 33.84
N ASN A 809 45.06 -16.23 34.69
CA ASN A 809 45.04 -16.03 36.14
C ASN A 809 46.41 -15.67 36.64
#